data_387e9a2bff40aeccaeb30c48bda03f71
#
_entry.id   387e9a2bff40aeccaeb30c48bda03f71
#
_cell.length_a   1.000
_cell.length_b   1.000
_cell.length_c   1.000
_cell.angle_alpha   90.00
_cell.angle_beta   90.00
_cell.angle_gamma   90.00
#
_symmetry.space_group_name_H-M   'P 1'
#
loop_
_entity.id
_entity.type
_entity.pdbx_description
1 polymer ?
#
loop_
_entity_poly.entity_id
_entity_poly.type
_entity_poly.pdbx_seq_one_letter_code
_entity_poly.pdbx_strand_id
1 'polypeptide(L)'
;MKMGEYNTGNPVPSSAMPDVWDNNATIDEFVNSPELTLTTRTGTERDTLAGIQKKSDDQRVQMAEDGAAVVEETRQNLIPLSRQYMTLAAAQADIANIPVGSTTYYRSPDDSALAVEVMNVSGTLQPTGRKMPSQAAVDGAVILAGSANDATAGLITALESLALLFAQTTGDISDIQAVARENSDAVTRVLTAYELLSNRVANVPEELARIQLNFGFSLDIVLDALFKLSQYDFDDFITSGDIPATIKPVGQLPYIPADVQINGFISYGQSLSVGGGSGNVAISTTQPYSNLTYSSGVKGSSFTGIKPLIEENGETVCSGMANYASLSMLRDDGVMPDEHPIFSGAPGQGSTSIGPLSKGGAAWTKFENFVKNIPIVNAGKSCALHAISWLQGENNQAPDGTPYATYLAALMQLQVDITELAQTELGQKTPVYMLTYQHSSHTRINNSATQRAYVQADRQSDYFTLVTPTYPFPHNTDTIHLTNISYKWMGAYFGRAYKQLVIERRIPDNVFPLGATWSGNEVRVKLRVPEPPLRFRTDRVPLTTNYGFKVQDAAGVAIGISSVAIEGDDIVLITLSSTPSAAPVVRYAMDYLASGLNIVNGASGNLCDSTTETCTIEGVVYGMEYYAPGFELQSITTSF
;
A
#
# COMPACT_ATOMS: atom_id res chain seq x y z
N MET A 1 22.70 -54.28 -16.83
CA MET A 1 22.82 -53.50 -15.61
C MET A 1 24.13 -53.91 -14.90
N LYS A 2 25.15 -53.05 -14.98
CA LYS A 2 26.38 -53.31 -14.21
C LYS A 2 26.17 -52.72 -12.82
N MET A 3 26.15 -53.57 -11.79
CA MET A 3 26.28 -53.14 -10.41
C MET A 3 27.76 -52.80 -10.14
N GLY A 4 28.03 -51.94 -9.16
CA GLY A 4 29.38 -51.70 -8.70
C GLY A 4 30.10 -53.01 -8.34
N GLU A 5 31.43 -53.02 -8.44
CA GLU A 5 32.26 -54.19 -8.35
C GLU A 5 32.04 -54.99 -7.05
N TYR A 6 31.76 -54.29 -5.94
CA TYR A 6 31.59 -54.90 -4.63
C TYR A 6 30.15 -55.04 -4.15
N ASN A 7 29.21 -54.30 -4.75
CA ASN A 7 27.79 -54.28 -4.41
C ASN A 7 27.54 -54.31 -2.89
N THR A 8 28.15 -53.40 -2.18
CA THR A 8 28.23 -53.45 -0.69
C THR A 8 26.88 -53.30 -0.01
N GLY A 9 25.88 -52.70 -0.65
CA GLY A 9 24.54 -52.46 -0.09
C GLY A 9 24.52 -51.59 1.17
N ASN A 10 25.64 -51.04 1.60
CA ASN A 10 25.76 -50.23 2.82
C ASN A 10 25.01 -48.90 2.65
N PRO A 11 23.97 -48.59 3.47
CA PRO A 11 23.17 -47.40 3.34
C PRO A 11 23.88 -46.13 3.83
N VAL A 12 24.92 -46.23 4.62
CA VAL A 12 25.67 -45.10 5.18
C VAL A 12 26.92 -44.87 4.35
N PRO A 13 27.16 -43.63 3.85
CA PRO A 13 28.43 -43.29 3.21
C PRO A 13 29.60 -43.58 4.13
N SER A 14 30.58 -44.37 3.67
CA SER A 14 31.79 -44.67 4.42
C SER A 14 33.04 -44.38 3.59
N SER A 15 34.19 -44.24 4.25
CA SER A 15 35.49 -44.10 3.62
C SER A 15 36.14 -45.44 3.33
N ALA A 16 35.43 -46.55 3.56
CA ALA A 16 35.92 -47.90 3.21
C ALA A 16 36.10 -47.99 1.69
N MET A 17 37.24 -48.52 1.25
CA MET A 17 37.59 -48.57 -0.18
C MET A 17 36.54 -49.25 -1.05
N PRO A 18 35.87 -50.34 -0.65
CA PRO A 18 34.79 -50.91 -1.44
C PRO A 18 33.62 -49.96 -1.67
N ASP A 19 33.16 -49.21 -0.64
CA ASP A 19 32.07 -48.24 -0.76
C ASP A 19 32.48 -47.05 -1.67
N VAL A 20 33.76 -46.60 -1.56
CA VAL A 20 34.30 -45.53 -2.40
C VAL A 20 34.37 -45.97 -3.86
N TRP A 21 34.76 -47.21 -4.13
CA TRP A 21 34.85 -47.74 -5.48
C TRP A 21 33.48 -47.97 -6.10
N ASP A 22 32.51 -48.45 -5.36
CA ASP A 22 31.14 -48.60 -5.81
C ASP A 22 30.47 -47.24 -6.09
N ASN A 23 30.73 -46.23 -5.26
CA ASN A 23 30.26 -44.90 -5.51
C ASN A 23 30.89 -44.27 -6.79
N ASN A 24 32.20 -44.47 -6.96
CA ASN A 24 32.88 -43.98 -8.17
C ASN A 24 32.39 -44.70 -9.43
N ALA A 25 32.17 -46.00 -9.37
CA ALA A 25 31.57 -46.75 -10.48
C ALA A 25 30.14 -46.30 -10.76
N THR A 26 29.34 -46.01 -9.72
CA THR A 26 27.99 -45.45 -9.86
C THR A 26 28.00 -44.06 -10.48
N ILE A 27 28.98 -43.22 -10.13
CA ILE A 27 29.13 -41.87 -10.73
C ILE A 27 29.54 -41.96 -12.19
N ASP A 28 30.49 -42.86 -12.51
CA ASP A 28 30.91 -43.06 -13.91
C ASP A 28 29.75 -43.58 -14.78
N GLU A 29 29.00 -44.55 -14.24
CA GLU A 29 27.81 -45.08 -14.92
C GLU A 29 26.70 -44.01 -15.04
N PHE A 30 26.51 -43.15 -14.05
CA PHE A 30 25.58 -42.02 -14.12
C PHE A 30 25.94 -41.06 -15.26
N VAL A 31 27.21 -40.73 -15.42
CA VAL A 31 27.66 -39.70 -16.37
C VAL A 31 27.86 -40.26 -17.77
N ASN A 32 28.43 -41.47 -17.88
CA ASN A 32 28.95 -41.99 -19.17
C ASN A 32 28.14 -43.15 -19.75
N SER A 33 27.20 -43.73 -18.98
CA SER A 33 26.38 -44.85 -19.49
C SER A 33 25.40 -44.38 -20.57
N PRO A 34 25.26 -45.11 -21.67
CA PRO A 34 24.17 -44.92 -22.63
C PRO A 34 22.82 -45.49 -22.14
N GLU A 35 22.81 -46.29 -21.09
CA GLU A 35 21.57 -46.79 -20.50
C GLU A 35 20.79 -45.67 -19.82
N LEU A 36 19.47 -45.78 -19.76
CA LEU A 36 18.61 -44.69 -19.23
C LEU A 36 18.52 -44.69 -17.72
N THR A 37 18.77 -45.81 -17.07
CA THR A 37 18.76 -45.96 -15.62
C THR A 37 19.97 -46.74 -15.15
N LEU A 38 20.33 -46.54 -13.90
CA LEU A 38 21.35 -47.31 -13.16
C LEU A 38 20.80 -47.75 -11.82
N THR A 39 21.36 -48.82 -11.26
CA THR A 39 21.06 -49.24 -9.90
C THR A 39 22.22 -48.88 -8.98
N THR A 40 21.94 -48.03 -7.99
CA THR A 40 22.94 -47.63 -7.00
C THR A 40 23.35 -48.81 -6.12
N ARG A 41 24.49 -48.73 -5.40
CA ARG A 41 24.96 -49.73 -4.46
C ARG A 41 23.93 -50.11 -3.37
N THR A 42 22.94 -49.23 -3.09
CA THR A 42 21.85 -49.50 -2.13
C THR A 42 20.62 -50.14 -2.77
N GLY A 43 20.70 -50.52 -4.06
CA GLY A 43 19.61 -51.16 -4.77
C GLY A 43 18.55 -50.20 -5.30
N THR A 44 18.77 -48.90 -5.22
CA THR A 44 17.83 -47.90 -5.72
C THR A 44 18.08 -47.65 -7.19
N GLU A 45 17.03 -47.70 -8.01
CA GLU A 45 17.09 -47.31 -9.42
C GLU A 45 17.06 -45.81 -9.55
N ARG A 46 17.93 -45.25 -10.40
CA ARG A 46 18.05 -43.81 -10.69
C ARG A 46 18.24 -43.61 -12.18
N ASP A 47 17.80 -42.46 -12.68
CA ASP A 47 18.10 -42.07 -14.06
C ASP A 47 19.60 -41.77 -14.21
N THR A 48 20.18 -42.16 -15.32
CA THR A 48 21.50 -41.68 -15.77
C THR A 48 21.36 -40.30 -16.43
N LEU A 49 22.48 -39.67 -16.77
CA LEU A 49 22.46 -38.43 -17.50
C LEU A 49 21.77 -38.59 -18.88
N ALA A 50 21.99 -39.71 -19.56
CA ALA A 50 21.28 -40.08 -20.80
C ALA A 50 19.77 -40.23 -20.57
N GLY A 51 19.36 -40.82 -19.42
CA GLY A 51 17.95 -40.98 -19.06
C GLY A 51 17.28 -39.62 -18.81
N ILE A 52 17.94 -38.71 -18.06
CA ILE A 52 17.46 -37.35 -17.81
C ILE A 52 17.31 -36.59 -19.15
N GLN A 53 18.32 -36.69 -20.01
CA GLN A 53 18.29 -36.01 -21.30
C GLN A 53 17.16 -36.53 -22.19
N LYS A 54 16.97 -37.85 -22.25
CA LYS A 54 15.86 -38.44 -23.00
C LYS A 54 14.50 -37.99 -22.47
N LYS A 55 14.28 -37.97 -21.16
CA LYS A 55 13.04 -37.48 -20.57
C LYS A 55 12.78 -36.01 -20.92
N SER A 56 13.82 -35.15 -20.89
CA SER A 56 13.73 -33.76 -21.31
C SER A 56 13.39 -33.60 -22.76
N ASP A 57 13.98 -34.43 -23.65
CA ASP A 57 13.68 -34.40 -25.08
C ASP A 57 12.26 -34.88 -25.36
N ASP A 58 11.82 -35.97 -24.71
CA ASP A 58 10.45 -36.47 -24.80
C ASP A 58 9.42 -35.43 -24.33
N GLN A 59 9.72 -34.71 -23.21
CA GLN A 59 8.87 -33.61 -22.77
C GLN A 59 8.80 -32.45 -23.76
N ARG A 60 9.93 -32.10 -24.39
CA ARG A 60 9.93 -31.05 -25.45
C ARG A 60 9.12 -31.45 -26.67
N VAL A 61 9.18 -32.70 -27.08
CA VAL A 61 8.38 -33.23 -28.17
C VAL A 61 6.89 -33.18 -27.80
N GLN A 62 6.53 -33.64 -26.61
CA GLN A 62 5.14 -33.61 -26.14
C GLN A 62 4.59 -32.17 -26.06
N MET A 63 5.37 -31.22 -25.51
CA MET A 63 4.98 -29.83 -25.48
C MET A 63 4.79 -29.21 -26.88
N ALA A 64 5.60 -29.63 -27.86
CA ALA A 64 5.45 -29.18 -29.23
C ALA A 64 4.18 -29.75 -29.88
N GLU A 65 3.87 -31.03 -29.61
CA GLU A 65 2.64 -31.67 -30.09
C GLU A 65 1.39 -31.07 -29.47
N ASP A 66 1.40 -30.85 -28.12
CA ASP A 66 0.31 -30.21 -27.39
C ASP A 66 0.12 -28.77 -27.89
N GLY A 67 1.21 -28.02 -28.09
CA GLY A 67 1.17 -26.68 -28.65
C GLY A 67 0.58 -26.65 -30.09
N ALA A 68 0.95 -27.59 -30.92
CA ALA A 68 0.39 -27.71 -32.28
C ALA A 68 -1.11 -28.05 -32.25
N ALA A 69 -1.53 -28.91 -31.32
CA ALA A 69 -2.94 -29.27 -31.14
C ALA A 69 -3.78 -28.05 -30.71
N VAL A 70 -3.29 -27.25 -29.74
CA VAL A 70 -3.96 -26.00 -29.30
C VAL A 70 -4.04 -24.99 -30.43
N VAL A 71 -2.98 -24.84 -31.24
CA VAL A 71 -3.00 -23.93 -32.40
C VAL A 71 -4.02 -24.39 -33.42
N GLU A 72 -4.11 -25.70 -33.73
CA GLU A 72 -5.09 -26.24 -34.69
C GLU A 72 -6.52 -26.11 -34.14
N GLU A 73 -6.76 -26.40 -32.86
CA GLU A 73 -8.06 -26.16 -32.20
C GLU A 73 -8.46 -24.70 -32.27
N THR A 74 -7.53 -23.79 -31.96
CA THR A 74 -7.74 -22.35 -32.09
C THR A 74 -8.06 -21.96 -33.52
N ARG A 75 -7.33 -22.49 -34.48
CA ARG A 75 -7.57 -22.26 -35.90
C ARG A 75 -8.96 -22.75 -36.33
N GLN A 76 -9.36 -23.94 -35.89
CA GLN A 76 -10.69 -24.50 -36.17
C GLN A 76 -11.82 -23.67 -35.55
N ASN A 77 -11.59 -23.14 -34.35
CA ASN A 77 -12.54 -22.26 -33.66
C ASN A 77 -12.61 -20.86 -34.29
N LEU A 78 -11.53 -20.39 -34.93
CA LEU A 78 -11.48 -19.10 -35.63
C LEU A 78 -12.06 -19.15 -37.05
N ILE A 79 -12.08 -20.32 -37.70
CA ILE A 79 -12.61 -20.48 -39.08
C ILE A 79 -14.08 -20.00 -39.19
N PRO A 80 -15.00 -20.30 -38.24
CA PRO A 80 -16.36 -19.77 -38.29
C PRO A 80 -16.44 -18.26 -38.04
N LEU A 81 -15.48 -17.68 -37.28
CA LEU A 81 -15.38 -16.25 -36.99
C LEU A 81 -14.75 -15.44 -38.15
N SER A 82 -14.09 -16.08 -39.09
CA SER A 82 -13.41 -15.43 -40.20
C SER A 82 -14.31 -15.12 -41.42
N ARG A 83 -15.60 -15.46 -41.38
CA ARG A 83 -16.53 -15.08 -42.42
C ARG A 83 -16.82 -13.59 -42.34
N GLN A 84 -16.33 -12.85 -43.32
CA GLN A 84 -16.63 -11.43 -43.51
C GLN A 84 -17.64 -11.27 -44.65
N TYR A 85 -18.67 -10.51 -44.39
CA TYR A 85 -19.68 -10.19 -45.40
C TYR A 85 -19.51 -8.75 -45.88
N MET A 86 -19.81 -8.52 -47.16
CA MET A 86 -19.73 -7.17 -47.74
C MET A 86 -20.83 -6.25 -47.21
N THR A 87 -21.96 -6.80 -46.79
CA THR A 87 -23.08 -6.02 -46.23
C THR A 87 -23.79 -6.82 -45.14
N LEU A 88 -24.51 -6.10 -44.28
CA LEU A 88 -25.37 -6.73 -43.27
C LEU A 88 -26.45 -7.63 -43.91
N ALA A 89 -27.01 -7.22 -45.08
CA ALA A 89 -27.99 -8.01 -45.80
C ALA A 89 -27.42 -9.34 -46.28
N ALA A 90 -26.16 -9.34 -46.76
CA ALA A 90 -25.47 -10.57 -47.16
C ALA A 90 -25.20 -11.49 -45.95
N ALA A 91 -24.83 -10.93 -44.84
CA ALA A 91 -24.66 -11.70 -43.61
C ALA A 91 -26.00 -12.28 -43.11
N GLN A 92 -27.08 -11.50 -43.13
CA GLN A 92 -28.42 -11.98 -42.76
C GLN A 92 -28.96 -13.06 -43.73
N ALA A 93 -28.65 -12.96 -45.02
CA ALA A 93 -29.04 -13.99 -45.99
C ALA A 93 -28.34 -15.33 -45.73
N ASP A 94 -27.15 -15.33 -45.15
CA ASP A 94 -26.37 -16.52 -44.80
C ASP A 94 -26.57 -16.97 -43.33
N ILE A 95 -27.65 -16.50 -42.68
CA ILE A 95 -27.92 -16.70 -41.24
C ILE A 95 -27.93 -18.17 -40.81
N ALA A 96 -28.28 -19.10 -41.75
CA ALA A 96 -28.28 -20.54 -41.48
C ALA A 96 -26.86 -21.10 -41.19
N ASN A 97 -25.83 -20.42 -41.66
CA ASN A 97 -24.42 -20.76 -41.43
C ASN A 97 -23.77 -19.98 -40.28
N ILE A 98 -24.54 -19.13 -39.57
CA ILE A 98 -24.08 -18.37 -38.42
C ILE A 98 -24.83 -18.92 -37.18
N PRO A 99 -24.18 -19.72 -36.33
CA PRO A 99 -24.85 -20.35 -35.19
C PRO A 99 -25.54 -19.31 -34.25
N VAL A 100 -26.66 -19.67 -33.67
CA VAL A 100 -27.34 -18.81 -32.69
C VAL A 100 -26.42 -18.55 -31.50
N GLY A 101 -26.29 -17.30 -31.13
CA GLY A 101 -25.39 -16.84 -30.04
C GLY A 101 -23.95 -16.57 -30.52
N SER A 102 -23.60 -16.86 -31.76
CA SER A 102 -22.28 -16.53 -32.32
C SER A 102 -22.28 -15.16 -33.01
N THR A 103 -21.09 -14.57 -33.12
CA THR A 103 -20.87 -13.29 -33.80
C THR A 103 -20.26 -13.49 -35.20
N THR A 104 -20.50 -12.53 -36.07
CA THR A 104 -19.85 -12.41 -37.38
C THR A 104 -19.65 -10.92 -37.70
N TYR A 105 -19.01 -10.65 -38.84
CA TYR A 105 -18.64 -9.31 -39.24
C TYR A 105 -19.14 -8.98 -40.65
N TYR A 106 -19.54 -7.72 -40.86
CA TYR A 106 -19.75 -7.18 -42.19
C TYR A 106 -18.97 -5.86 -42.34
N ARG A 107 -18.61 -5.52 -43.61
CA ARG A 107 -17.83 -4.30 -43.89
C ARG A 107 -18.63 -3.06 -43.51
N SER A 108 -17.98 -2.09 -42.87
CA SER A 108 -18.63 -0.81 -42.54
C SER A 108 -19.08 -0.06 -43.80
N PRO A 109 -20.33 0.36 -43.88
CA PRO A 109 -20.86 1.00 -45.13
C PRO A 109 -20.23 2.38 -45.37
N ASP A 110 -19.74 3.05 -44.34
CA ASP A 110 -19.20 4.40 -44.33
C ASP A 110 -17.67 4.44 -44.18
N ASP A 111 -17.02 3.29 -44.27
CA ASP A 111 -15.58 3.09 -44.01
C ASP A 111 -15.09 3.66 -42.65
N SER A 112 -16.00 4.00 -41.73
CA SER A 112 -15.64 4.45 -40.35
C SER A 112 -14.94 3.36 -39.53
N ALA A 113 -15.09 2.11 -39.94
CA ALA A 113 -14.43 0.93 -39.38
C ALA A 113 -14.13 -0.07 -40.50
N LEU A 114 -13.19 -0.98 -40.24
CA LEU A 114 -12.90 -2.10 -41.17
C LEU A 114 -14.08 -3.07 -41.25
N ALA A 115 -14.65 -3.39 -40.09
CA ALA A 115 -15.81 -4.27 -40.01
C ALA A 115 -16.66 -3.95 -38.76
N VAL A 116 -17.95 -4.22 -38.84
CA VAL A 116 -18.93 -4.09 -37.76
C VAL A 116 -19.34 -5.48 -37.30
N GLU A 117 -19.29 -5.72 -36.00
CA GLU A 117 -19.70 -6.99 -35.39
C GLU A 117 -21.20 -7.06 -35.18
N VAL A 118 -21.78 -8.20 -35.53
CA VAL A 118 -23.18 -8.54 -35.30
C VAL A 118 -23.28 -9.94 -34.69
N MET A 119 -24.30 -10.18 -33.88
CA MET A 119 -24.57 -11.45 -33.23
C MET A 119 -25.89 -12.05 -33.77
N ASN A 120 -25.91 -13.34 -34.02
CA ASN A 120 -27.14 -14.05 -34.34
C ASN A 120 -27.98 -14.26 -33.06
N VAL A 121 -29.03 -13.49 -32.93
CA VAL A 121 -30.01 -13.61 -31.86
C VAL A 121 -31.27 -14.23 -32.42
N SER A 122 -31.43 -15.54 -32.22
CA SER A 122 -32.61 -16.31 -32.67
C SER A 122 -32.97 -16.16 -34.16
N GLY A 123 -31.95 -16.16 -35.03
CA GLY A 123 -32.11 -16.06 -36.49
C GLY A 123 -32.09 -14.65 -37.07
N THR A 124 -31.86 -13.64 -36.23
CA THR A 124 -31.71 -12.24 -36.66
C THR A 124 -30.38 -11.68 -36.17
N LEU A 125 -29.66 -11.02 -37.08
CA LEU A 125 -28.38 -10.38 -36.77
C LEU A 125 -28.63 -9.03 -36.06
N GLN A 126 -28.10 -8.90 -34.85
CA GLN A 126 -28.18 -7.67 -34.05
C GLN A 126 -26.78 -7.08 -33.82
N PRO A 127 -26.63 -5.75 -33.87
CA PRO A 127 -25.36 -5.10 -33.60
C PRO A 127 -24.90 -5.34 -32.17
N THR A 128 -23.63 -5.71 -31.97
CA THR A 128 -23.01 -5.85 -30.64
C THR A 128 -22.46 -4.51 -30.12
N GLY A 129 -22.38 -3.50 -30.98
CA GLY A 129 -21.73 -2.23 -30.69
C GLY A 129 -20.20 -2.23 -30.92
N ARG A 130 -19.61 -3.40 -31.15
CA ARG A 130 -18.19 -3.54 -31.42
C ARG A 130 -17.87 -3.34 -32.90
N LYS A 131 -16.72 -2.70 -33.17
CA LYS A 131 -16.20 -2.44 -34.50
C LYS A 131 -14.71 -2.75 -34.57
N MET A 132 -14.25 -3.28 -35.68
CA MET A 132 -12.81 -3.35 -35.96
C MET A 132 -12.35 -1.98 -36.47
N PRO A 133 -11.29 -1.38 -35.90
CA PRO A 133 -10.80 -0.09 -36.39
C PRO A 133 -10.34 -0.19 -37.83
N SER A 134 -10.55 0.87 -38.61
CA SER A 134 -9.99 0.98 -39.95
C SER A 134 -8.47 1.23 -39.87
N GLN A 135 -7.74 0.96 -41.00
CA GLN A 135 -6.31 1.27 -41.04
C GLN A 135 -6.06 2.75 -40.75
N ALA A 136 -6.89 3.66 -41.25
CA ALA A 136 -6.78 5.09 -40.99
C ALA A 136 -6.96 5.42 -39.48
N ALA A 137 -7.84 4.71 -38.76
CA ALA A 137 -8.01 4.88 -37.34
C ALA A 137 -6.79 4.36 -36.54
N VAL A 138 -6.21 3.24 -36.97
CA VAL A 138 -4.97 2.70 -36.37
C VAL A 138 -3.80 3.64 -36.65
N ASP A 139 -3.65 4.09 -37.90
CA ASP A 139 -2.58 5.04 -38.26
C ASP A 139 -2.73 6.37 -37.51
N GLY A 140 -3.95 6.85 -37.35
CA GLY A 140 -4.26 8.03 -36.53
C GLY A 140 -3.89 7.82 -35.04
N ALA A 141 -4.20 6.65 -34.48
CA ALA A 141 -3.82 6.31 -33.12
C ALA A 141 -2.30 6.20 -32.95
N VAL A 142 -1.59 5.64 -33.92
CA VAL A 142 -0.11 5.54 -33.92
C VAL A 142 0.52 6.93 -34.02
N ILE A 143 -0.01 7.81 -34.87
CA ILE A 143 0.46 9.19 -34.98
C ILE A 143 0.20 9.96 -33.66
N LEU A 144 -0.98 9.75 -33.05
CA LEU A 144 -1.32 10.37 -31.75
C LEU A 144 -0.39 9.86 -30.64
N ALA A 145 -0.11 8.56 -30.62
CA ALA A 145 0.82 7.95 -29.66
C ALA A 145 2.26 8.45 -29.87
N GLY A 146 2.69 8.61 -31.13
CA GLY A 146 3.98 9.21 -31.47
C GLY A 146 4.09 10.65 -30.99
N SER A 147 3.07 11.45 -31.27
CA SER A 147 3.01 12.86 -30.83
C SER A 147 2.95 13.00 -29.30
N ALA A 148 2.27 12.07 -28.61
CA ALA A 148 2.25 12.00 -27.14
C ALA A 148 3.63 11.65 -26.57
N ASN A 149 4.35 10.73 -27.20
CA ASN A 149 5.73 10.38 -26.82
C ASN A 149 6.69 11.57 -27.01
N ASP A 150 6.57 12.30 -28.13
CA ASP A 150 7.39 13.47 -28.41
C ASP A 150 7.10 14.61 -27.41
N ALA A 151 5.83 14.81 -27.04
CA ALA A 151 5.44 15.76 -26.01
C ALA A 151 5.94 15.36 -24.63
N THR A 152 5.91 14.06 -24.30
CA THR A 152 6.45 13.52 -23.05
C THR A 152 7.97 13.70 -22.98
N ALA A 153 8.68 13.45 -24.08
CA ALA A 153 10.12 13.70 -24.17
C ALA A 153 10.45 15.19 -24.00
N GLY A 154 9.65 16.07 -24.61
CA GLY A 154 9.78 17.51 -24.43
C GLY A 154 9.53 17.97 -22.98
N LEU A 155 8.55 17.36 -22.32
CA LEU A 155 8.24 17.63 -20.91
C LEU A 155 9.35 17.14 -19.97
N ILE A 156 9.91 15.95 -20.24
CA ILE A 156 11.05 15.42 -19.48
C ILE A 156 12.25 16.36 -19.61
N THR A 157 12.56 16.82 -20.82
CA THR A 157 13.66 17.77 -21.05
C THR A 157 13.42 19.11 -20.35
N ALA A 158 12.17 19.57 -20.30
CA ALA A 158 11.80 20.80 -19.58
C ALA A 158 11.92 20.60 -18.05
N LEU A 159 11.52 19.43 -17.53
CA LEU A 159 11.67 19.07 -16.12
C LEU A 159 13.13 18.89 -15.72
N GLU A 160 13.96 18.29 -16.57
CA GLU A 160 15.41 18.18 -16.36
C GLU A 160 16.07 19.57 -16.35
N SER A 161 15.65 20.47 -17.24
CA SER A 161 16.13 21.85 -17.27
C SER A 161 15.68 22.63 -16.03
N LEU A 162 14.46 22.40 -15.54
CA LEU A 162 13.94 22.98 -14.31
C LEU A 162 14.67 22.42 -13.08
N ALA A 163 14.90 21.09 -13.03
CA ALA A 163 15.68 20.45 -11.97
C ALA A 163 17.13 20.95 -11.93
N LEU A 164 17.74 21.19 -13.10
CA LEU A 164 19.09 21.77 -13.19
C LEU A 164 19.08 23.24 -12.70
N LEU A 165 18.07 24.00 -13.02
CA LEU A 165 17.87 25.36 -12.53
C LEU A 165 17.66 25.38 -11.01
N PHE A 166 16.88 24.41 -10.48
CA PHE A 166 16.70 24.24 -9.04
C PHE A 166 18.00 23.84 -8.34
N ALA A 167 18.77 22.90 -8.92
CA ALA A 167 20.07 22.51 -8.38
C ALA A 167 21.09 23.68 -8.40
N GLN A 168 21.08 24.49 -9.45
CA GLN A 168 21.86 25.72 -9.51
C GLN A 168 21.40 26.73 -8.47
N THR A 169 20.09 26.92 -8.31
CA THR A 169 19.50 27.86 -7.34
C THR A 169 19.77 27.42 -5.90
N THR A 170 19.74 26.11 -5.61
CA THR A 170 20.12 25.57 -4.27
C THR A 170 21.64 25.67 -4.01
N GLY A 171 22.46 25.50 -5.05
CA GLY A 171 23.90 25.80 -4.97
C GLY A 171 24.15 27.28 -4.69
N ASP A 172 23.50 28.15 -5.44
CA ASP A 172 23.56 29.61 -5.27
C ASP A 172 23.01 30.06 -3.90
N ILE A 173 21.96 29.40 -3.37
CA ILE A 173 21.44 29.67 -2.01
C ILE A 173 22.47 29.26 -0.95
N SER A 174 23.16 28.15 -1.12
CA SER A 174 24.24 27.74 -0.21
C SER A 174 25.39 28.76 -0.21
N ASP A 175 25.76 29.24 -1.39
CA ASP A 175 26.81 30.26 -1.55
C ASP A 175 26.32 31.65 -1.08
N ILE A 176 25.03 31.97 -1.27
CA ILE A 176 24.39 33.19 -0.77
C ILE A 176 24.25 33.16 0.75
N GLN A 177 23.97 32.02 1.38
CA GLN A 177 23.98 31.87 2.84
C GLN A 177 25.38 32.10 3.43
N ALA A 178 26.42 31.73 2.70
CA ALA A 178 27.80 32.04 3.08
C ALA A 178 28.11 33.54 2.92
N VAL A 179 27.58 34.18 1.89
CA VAL A 179 27.80 35.60 1.56
C VAL A 179 26.82 36.54 2.29
N ALA A 180 25.58 36.09 2.59
CA ALA A 180 24.56 36.90 3.33
C ALA A 180 24.97 37.14 4.79
N ARG A 181 25.92 36.36 5.30
CA ARG A 181 26.56 36.68 6.57
C ARG A 181 27.53 37.86 6.48
N GLU A 182 27.85 38.33 5.28
CA GLU A 182 28.85 39.41 5.06
C GLU A 182 28.32 40.66 4.34
N ASN A 183 27.11 40.70 3.65
CA ASN A 183 26.72 41.93 2.92
C ASN A 183 25.20 42.06 2.62
N SER A 184 24.62 43.23 2.89
CA SER A 184 23.21 43.55 2.66
C SER A 184 22.78 43.65 1.16
N ASP A 185 23.71 43.72 0.23
CA ASP A 185 23.42 43.76 -1.22
C ASP A 185 23.01 42.39 -1.78
N ALA A 186 23.26 41.32 -1.05
CA ALA A 186 22.88 39.95 -1.44
C ALA A 186 21.35 39.74 -1.34
N VAL A 187 20.68 40.38 -0.38
CA VAL A 187 19.22 40.29 -0.19
C VAL A 187 18.48 40.85 -1.41
N THR A 188 18.96 41.94 -1.99
CA THR A 188 18.35 42.57 -3.19
C THR A 188 18.45 41.65 -4.42
N ARG A 189 19.54 40.84 -4.53
CA ARG A 189 19.71 39.87 -5.62
C ARG A 189 18.81 38.66 -5.47
N VAL A 190 18.57 38.21 -4.24
CA VAL A 190 17.64 37.12 -3.94
C VAL A 190 16.21 37.52 -4.26
N LEU A 191 15.79 38.73 -3.87
CA LEU A 191 14.46 39.27 -4.21
C LEU A 191 14.26 39.40 -5.73
N THR A 192 15.29 39.83 -6.46
CA THR A 192 15.23 39.89 -7.92
C THR A 192 15.18 38.51 -8.59
N ALA A 193 15.88 37.52 -8.06
CA ALA A 193 15.81 36.13 -8.53
C ALA A 193 14.44 35.50 -8.22
N TYR A 194 13.86 35.81 -7.06
CA TYR A 194 12.51 35.40 -6.67
C TYR A 194 11.43 36.03 -7.59
N GLU A 195 11.50 37.31 -7.88
CA GLU A 195 10.60 37.98 -8.84
C GLU A 195 10.72 37.37 -10.25
N LEU A 196 11.92 37.05 -10.70
CA LEU A 196 12.15 36.38 -11.99
C LEU A 196 11.58 34.96 -12.02
N LEU A 197 11.71 34.22 -10.93
CA LEU A 197 11.16 32.86 -10.78
C LEU A 197 9.64 32.91 -10.70
N SER A 198 9.08 33.81 -9.89
CA SER A 198 7.64 34.07 -9.77
C SER A 198 6.99 34.44 -11.10
N ASN A 199 7.63 35.31 -11.88
CA ASN A 199 7.17 35.67 -13.22
C ASN A 199 7.25 34.53 -14.25
N ARG A 200 8.23 33.61 -14.10
CA ARG A 200 8.31 32.42 -14.95
C ARG A 200 7.26 31.39 -14.58
N VAL A 201 7.02 31.16 -13.28
CA VAL A 201 5.95 30.28 -12.78
C VAL A 201 4.58 30.82 -13.15
N ALA A 202 4.36 32.16 -13.13
CA ALA A 202 3.10 32.77 -13.56
C ALA A 202 2.78 32.56 -15.05
N ASN A 203 3.80 32.32 -15.88
CA ASN A 203 3.62 32.06 -17.33
C ASN A 203 3.45 30.57 -17.66
N VAL A 204 3.69 29.66 -16.70
CA VAL A 204 3.48 28.21 -16.86
C VAL A 204 2.03 27.86 -17.22
N PRO A 205 0.97 28.51 -16.64
CA PRO A 205 -0.41 28.25 -17.02
C PRO A 205 -0.74 28.54 -18.49
N GLU A 206 -0.13 29.54 -19.11
CA GLU A 206 -0.38 29.88 -20.53
C GLU A 206 0.27 28.88 -21.49
N GLU A 207 1.49 28.41 -21.16
CA GLU A 207 2.16 27.33 -21.92
C GLU A 207 1.42 26.01 -21.73
N LEU A 208 0.95 25.70 -20.53
CA LEU A 208 0.15 24.51 -20.22
C LEU A 208 -1.23 24.56 -20.89
N ALA A 209 -1.90 25.73 -20.95
CA ALA A 209 -3.16 25.89 -21.68
C ALA A 209 -2.97 25.65 -23.20
N ARG A 210 -1.81 26.01 -23.77
CA ARG A 210 -1.45 25.69 -25.17
C ARG A 210 -1.25 24.19 -25.38
N ILE A 211 -0.69 23.49 -24.40
CA ILE A 211 -0.53 22.02 -24.42
C ILE A 211 -1.89 21.36 -24.27
N GLN A 212 -2.78 21.89 -23.42
CA GLN A 212 -4.15 21.36 -23.19
C GLN A 212 -5.03 21.43 -24.45
N LEU A 213 -4.91 22.48 -25.24
CA LEU A 213 -5.60 22.62 -26.52
C LEU A 213 -5.18 21.53 -27.55
N ASN A 214 -3.97 20.98 -27.39
CA ASN A 214 -3.43 20.00 -28.32
C ASN A 214 -3.61 18.54 -27.85
N PHE A 215 -3.82 18.24 -26.56
CA PHE A 215 -3.63 16.89 -26.02
C PHE A 215 -4.70 16.34 -25.07
N GLY A 216 -5.73 17.05 -24.72
CA GLY A 216 -7.02 16.63 -24.12
C GLY A 216 -7.09 15.69 -22.90
N PHE A 217 -6.08 14.89 -22.56
CA PHE A 217 -6.24 13.82 -21.55
C PHE A 217 -5.15 13.68 -20.47
N SER A 218 -3.99 14.27 -20.61
CA SER A 218 -2.88 14.07 -19.65
C SER A 218 -2.63 15.25 -18.72
N LEU A 219 -3.39 16.32 -18.87
CA LEU A 219 -3.10 17.61 -18.22
C LEU A 219 -3.61 17.67 -16.78
N ASP A 220 -4.69 16.98 -16.45
CA ASP A 220 -5.24 17.01 -15.08
C ASP A 220 -4.25 16.42 -14.07
N ILE A 221 -3.48 15.40 -14.46
CA ILE A 221 -2.45 14.79 -13.61
C ILE A 221 -1.26 15.75 -13.41
N VAL A 222 -0.86 16.46 -14.47
CA VAL A 222 0.26 17.41 -14.42
C VAL A 222 -0.15 18.68 -13.70
N LEU A 223 -1.40 19.14 -13.89
CA LEU A 223 -1.94 20.30 -13.17
C LEU A 223 -2.18 20.00 -11.70
N ASP A 224 -2.63 18.80 -11.35
CA ASP A 224 -2.76 18.36 -9.96
C ASP A 224 -1.39 18.26 -9.27
N ALA A 225 -0.37 17.76 -9.97
CA ALA A 225 1.00 17.72 -9.47
C ALA A 225 1.60 19.13 -9.33
N LEU A 226 1.38 20.02 -10.29
CA LEU A 226 1.84 21.42 -10.25
C LEU A 226 1.05 22.25 -9.25
N PHE A 227 -0.27 22.01 -9.12
CA PHE A 227 -1.10 22.63 -8.09
C PHE A 227 -0.66 22.18 -6.69
N LYS A 228 -0.34 20.91 -6.51
CA LYS A 228 0.27 20.40 -5.27
C LYS A 228 1.65 20.99 -5.01
N LEU A 229 2.45 21.26 -6.05
CA LEU A 229 3.73 21.97 -5.91
C LEU A 229 3.55 23.47 -5.57
N SER A 230 2.52 24.14 -6.10
CA SER A 230 2.23 25.56 -5.82
C SER A 230 1.64 25.79 -4.43
N GLN A 231 1.18 24.74 -3.75
CA GLN A 231 0.71 24.77 -2.36
C GLN A 231 1.87 24.80 -1.34
N TYR A 232 3.12 24.65 -1.79
CA TYR A 232 4.28 24.85 -0.92
C TYR A 232 4.51 26.36 -0.77
N ASP A 233 4.21 26.86 0.42
CA ASP A 233 4.52 28.24 0.80
C ASP A 233 6.03 28.36 1.03
N PHE A 234 6.74 28.89 0.05
CA PHE A 234 8.20 29.09 0.10
C PHE A 234 8.61 30.18 1.08
N ASP A 235 7.68 31.03 1.52
CA ASP A 235 7.96 32.11 2.47
C ASP A 235 8.30 31.60 3.89
N ASP A 236 7.76 30.44 4.29
CA ASP A 236 8.09 29.81 5.57
C ASP A 236 9.51 29.23 5.61
N PHE A 237 10.10 28.92 4.46
CA PHE A 237 11.43 28.33 4.37
C PHE A 237 12.56 29.36 4.65
N ILE A 238 12.29 30.63 4.46
CA ILE A 238 13.31 31.70 4.52
C ILE A 238 13.36 32.39 5.88
N THR A 239 12.30 32.35 6.71
CA THR A 239 12.19 33.16 7.93
C THR A 239 12.37 32.41 9.24
N SER A 240 12.35 31.08 9.28
CA SER A 240 12.61 30.30 10.49
C SER A 240 14.01 29.71 10.46
N GLY A 241 14.90 30.22 11.29
CA GLY A 241 16.28 29.69 11.47
C GLY A 241 16.34 28.29 12.11
N ASP A 242 15.20 27.66 12.37
CA ASP A 242 15.07 26.27 12.79
C ASP A 242 14.45 25.49 11.63
N ILE A 243 15.27 24.70 10.92
CA ILE A 243 14.78 23.72 9.94
C ILE A 243 13.89 22.74 10.71
N PRO A 244 12.56 22.71 10.49
CA PRO A 244 11.75 21.63 11.04
C PRO A 244 12.29 20.32 10.48
N ALA A 245 12.41 19.31 11.33
CA ALA A 245 12.78 17.96 10.90
C ALA A 245 12.00 17.63 9.62
N THR A 246 12.72 17.36 8.56
CA THR A 246 12.26 17.19 7.18
C THR A 246 10.83 16.66 7.09
N ILE A 247 9.92 17.49 6.59
CA ILE A 247 8.55 17.03 6.28
C ILE A 247 8.71 15.97 5.19
N LYS A 248 8.22 14.77 5.48
CA LYS A 248 8.23 13.63 4.57
C LYS A 248 7.63 14.04 3.21
N PRO A 249 8.34 13.87 2.08
CA PRO A 249 7.79 14.25 0.79
C PRO A 249 6.48 13.50 0.55
N VAL A 250 5.42 14.22 0.21
CA VAL A 250 4.14 13.60 -0.17
C VAL A 250 4.34 12.96 -1.54
N GLY A 251 4.13 11.66 -1.63
CA GLY A 251 3.90 10.98 -2.89
C GLY A 251 4.86 9.85 -3.26
N GLN A 252 6.16 9.97 -3.18
CA GLN A 252 7.05 8.91 -3.66
C GLN A 252 7.63 8.04 -2.54
N LEU A 253 7.64 6.72 -2.79
CA LEU A 253 8.39 5.79 -1.96
C LEU A 253 9.89 5.91 -2.25
N PRO A 254 10.77 5.76 -1.23
CA PRO A 254 12.22 5.73 -1.43
C PRO A 254 12.71 4.41 -2.06
N TYR A 255 11.81 3.48 -2.37
CA TYR A 255 12.09 2.18 -2.97
C TYR A 255 10.93 1.73 -3.87
N ILE A 256 11.20 0.75 -4.74
CA ILE A 256 10.17 0.09 -5.55
C ILE A 256 9.78 -1.20 -4.83
N PRO A 257 8.49 -1.40 -4.49
CA PRO A 257 8.01 -2.66 -3.92
C PRO A 257 8.40 -3.86 -4.80
N ALA A 258 8.69 -4.99 -4.17
CA ALA A 258 9.08 -6.20 -4.88
C ALA A 258 7.88 -6.73 -5.70
N ASP A 259 8.16 -7.18 -6.92
CA ASP A 259 7.20 -7.90 -7.74
C ASP A 259 7.39 -9.40 -7.48
N VAL A 260 6.42 -10.00 -6.79
CA VAL A 260 6.49 -11.38 -6.31
C VAL A 260 5.13 -12.08 -6.42
N GLN A 261 5.16 -13.42 -6.41
CA GLN A 261 3.96 -14.25 -6.54
C GLN A 261 3.15 -14.37 -5.24
N ILE A 262 3.78 -14.18 -4.07
CA ILE A 262 3.12 -14.23 -2.75
C ILE A 262 3.47 -12.95 -1.99
N ASN A 263 2.46 -12.18 -1.67
CA ASN A 263 2.57 -10.84 -1.15
C ASN A 263 2.21 -10.81 0.33
N GLY A 264 3.19 -10.74 1.22
CA GLY A 264 3.00 -10.72 2.66
C GLY A 264 2.43 -9.40 3.15
N PHE A 265 1.32 -9.46 3.88
CA PHE A 265 0.73 -8.35 4.63
C PHE A 265 0.22 -8.87 5.97
N ILE A 266 0.96 -8.66 7.04
CA ILE A 266 0.78 -9.33 8.33
C ILE A 266 0.32 -8.33 9.39
N SER A 267 -0.63 -8.72 10.24
CA SER A 267 -0.99 -7.98 11.44
C SER A 267 -0.13 -8.42 12.61
N TYR A 268 0.58 -7.48 13.25
CA TYR A 268 1.45 -7.77 14.38
C TYR A 268 1.25 -6.75 15.50
N GLY A 269 1.42 -7.18 16.73
CA GLY A 269 1.21 -6.35 17.91
C GLY A 269 0.57 -7.09 19.07
N GLN A 270 -0.26 -6.36 19.86
CA GLN A 270 -0.94 -6.92 21.01
C GLN A 270 -2.37 -7.43 20.69
N SER A 271 -3.29 -7.40 21.64
CA SER A 271 -4.63 -8.01 21.52
C SER A 271 -5.44 -7.52 20.32
N LEU A 272 -5.34 -6.25 19.93
CA LEU A 272 -6.04 -5.74 18.76
C LEU A 272 -5.50 -6.33 17.45
N SER A 273 -4.22 -6.68 17.39
CA SER A 273 -3.64 -7.32 16.20
C SER A 273 -4.16 -8.75 15.97
N VAL A 274 -4.59 -9.43 17.04
CA VAL A 274 -5.08 -10.82 17.01
C VAL A 274 -6.60 -10.92 17.18
N GLY A 275 -7.33 -9.81 17.03
CA GLY A 275 -8.79 -9.80 17.19
C GLY A 275 -9.21 -10.12 18.63
N GLY A 276 -8.59 -9.45 19.62
CA GLY A 276 -8.96 -9.59 21.03
C GLY A 276 -10.39 -9.09 21.29
N GLY A 277 -10.96 -9.48 22.42
CA GLY A 277 -12.28 -9.04 22.88
C GLY A 277 -13.25 -10.18 23.12
N SER A 278 -14.03 -10.06 24.19
CA SER A 278 -15.07 -11.04 24.54
C SER A 278 -16.23 -10.97 23.55
N GLY A 279 -16.69 -12.11 23.04
CA GLY A 279 -17.80 -12.15 22.08
C GLY A 279 -17.45 -11.72 20.66
N ASN A 280 -16.18 -11.53 20.34
CA ASN A 280 -15.75 -11.30 18.96
C ASN A 280 -15.92 -12.59 18.14
N VAL A 281 -16.94 -12.60 17.27
CA VAL A 281 -17.27 -13.72 16.38
C VAL A 281 -16.73 -13.40 14.98
N ALA A 282 -16.15 -14.44 14.34
CA ALA A 282 -15.69 -14.33 12.95
C ALA A 282 -16.87 -14.05 12.01
N ILE A 283 -16.71 -13.07 11.12
CA ILE A 283 -17.65 -12.72 10.05
C ILE A 283 -17.06 -12.96 8.67
N SER A 284 -15.72 -12.95 8.55
CA SER A 284 -15.01 -13.24 7.29
C SER A 284 -14.76 -14.75 7.14
N THR A 285 -15.82 -15.55 7.08
CA THR A 285 -15.77 -17.02 7.03
C THR A 285 -15.62 -17.61 5.63
N THR A 286 -15.63 -16.76 4.60
CA THR A 286 -15.37 -17.12 3.20
C THR A 286 -14.30 -16.22 2.61
N GLN A 287 -13.60 -16.74 1.59
CA GLN A 287 -12.56 -15.98 0.85
C GLN A 287 -13.06 -15.70 -0.56
N PRO A 288 -13.43 -14.44 -0.90
CA PRO A 288 -13.91 -14.08 -2.24
C PRO A 288 -12.79 -13.84 -3.26
N TYR A 289 -11.55 -13.80 -2.82
CA TYR A 289 -10.36 -13.55 -3.65
C TYR A 289 -9.33 -14.67 -3.49
N SER A 290 -8.11 -14.48 -3.97
CA SER A 290 -7.03 -15.47 -3.88
C SER A 290 -6.14 -15.34 -2.64
N ASN A 291 -6.61 -14.66 -1.59
CA ASN A 291 -5.82 -14.41 -0.38
C ASN A 291 -5.66 -15.67 0.47
N LEU A 292 -4.50 -15.79 1.10
CA LEU A 292 -4.01 -17.00 1.73
C LEU A 292 -3.60 -16.78 3.18
N THR A 293 -3.65 -17.86 3.96
CA THR A 293 -3.06 -17.95 5.30
C THR A 293 -2.55 -19.37 5.56
N TYR A 294 -1.92 -19.62 6.71
CA TYR A 294 -1.53 -20.98 7.10
C TYR A 294 -2.76 -21.87 7.34
N SER A 295 -2.60 -23.19 7.12
CA SER A 295 -3.67 -24.17 7.38
C SER A 295 -4.18 -24.16 8.82
N SER A 296 -3.36 -23.73 9.78
CA SER A 296 -3.72 -23.55 11.19
C SER A 296 -4.56 -22.29 11.47
N GLY A 297 -4.90 -21.50 10.43
CA GLY A 297 -5.67 -20.26 10.54
C GLY A 297 -4.82 -19.03 10.78
N VAL A 298 -5.49 -17.88 10.79
CA VAL A 298 -4.92 -16.54 10.82
C VAL A 298 -3.98 -16.31 12.01
N LYS A 299 -4.31 -16.84 13.20
CA LYS A 299 -3.50 -16.66 14.42
C LYS A 299 -2.24 -17.54 14.44
N GLY A 300 -2.12 -18.51 13.54
CA GLY A 300 -0.95 -19.36 13.36
C GLY A 300 -0.54 -20.13 14.62
N SER A 301 -1.01 -21.37 14.79
CA SER A 301 -0.55 -22.29 15.83
C SER A 301 0.48 -23.29 15.30
N SER A 302 0.47 -23.52 13.99
CA SER A 302 1.50 -24.25 13.24
C SER A 302 1.67 -23.62 11.87
N PHE A 303 2.82 -23.81 11.25
CA PHE A 303 3.18 -23.13 9.99
C PHE A 303 3.35 -24.16 8.85
N THR A 304 2.45 -25.13 8.80
CA THR A 304 2.43 -26.19 7.79
C THR A 304 1.23 -26.01 6.86
N GLY A 305 1.48 -25.98 5.54
CA GLY A 305 0.44 -25.86 4.53
C GLY A 305 -0.26 -24.50 4.52
N ILE A 306 -1.05 -24.29 3.50
CA ILE A 306 -1.81 -23.06 3.24
C ILE A 306 -3.29 -23.37 3.03
N LYS A 307 -4.13 -22.37 3.28
CA LYS A 307 -5.56 -22.37 2.97
C LYS A 307 -6.02 -20.96 2.57
N PRO A 308 -7.23 -20.82 2.00
CA PRO A 308 -7.86 -19.52 1.84
C PRO A 308 -7.90 -18.74 3.15
N LEU A 309 -7.65 -17.42 3.07
CA LEU A 309 -7.69 -16.52 4.21
C LEU A 309 -9.13 -16.37 4.72
N ILE A 310 -9.45 -17.05 5.79
CA ILE A 310 -10.73 -16.95 6.50
C ILE A 310 -10.50 -16.79 7.99
N GLU A 311 -11.44 -16.13 8.66
CA GLU A 311 -11.44 -16.01 10.11
C GLU A 311 -12.24 -17.18 10.75
N GLU A 312 -11.74 -17.73 11.84
CA GLU A 312 -12.35 -18.90 12.51
C GLU A 312 -12.55 -18.69 14.01
N ASN A 313 -11.62 -18.00 14.68
CA ASN A 313 -11.60 -17.81 16.13
C ASN A 313 -11.73 -16.33 16.50
N GLY A 314 -12.78 -15.67 15.99
CA GLY A 314 -13.01 -14.23 16.06
C GLY A 314 -12.46 -13.50 14.84
N GLU A 315 -13.01 -12.33 14.56
CA GLU A 315 -12.57 -11.45 13.47
C GLU A 315 -11.25 -10.78 13.84
N THR A 316 -10.30 -10.75 12.91
CA THR A 316 -9.08 -9.93 13.00
C THR A 316 -9.11 -8.86 11.90
N VAL A 317 -8.10 -8.01 11.86
CA VAL A 317 -7.95 -7.07 10.75
C VAL A 317 -7.51 -7.74 9.44
N CYS A 318 -6.99 -8.98 9.49
CA CYS A 318 -6.33 -9.63 8.36
C CYS A 318 -7.23 -9.80 7.13
N SER A 319 -8.45 -10.31 7.33
CA SER A 319 -9.41 -10.48 6.23
C SER A 319 -9.89 -9.13 5.69
N GLY A 320 -10.12 -8.14 6.56
CA GLY A 320 -10.43 -6.77 6.16
C GLY A 320 -9.31 -6.15 5.32
N MET A 321 -8.06 -6.29 5.76
CA MET A 321 -6.86 -5.78 5.07
C MET A 321 -6.72 -6.38 3.66
N ALA A 322 -6.61 -7.70 3.60
CA ALA A 322 -6.32 -8.40 2.36
C ALA A 322 -7.49 -8.29 1.35
N ASN A 323 -8.72 -8.47 1.82
CA ASN A 323 -9.88 -8.47 0.93
C ASN A 323 -10.20 -7.07 0.40
N TYR A 324 -10.04 -6.00 1.22
CA TYR A 324 -10.22 -4.65 0.72
C TYR A 324 -9.11 -4.24 -0.26
N ALA A 325 -7.87 -4.64 0.01
CA ALA A 325 -6.77 -4.43 -0.92
C ALA A 325 -7.07 -5.12 -2.27
N SER A 326 -7.42 -6.41 -2.26
CA SER A 326 -7.78 -7.14 -3.49
C SER A 326 -8.97 -6.53 -4.22
N LEU A 327 -10.02 -6.11 -3.49
CA LEU A 327 -11.20 -5.45 -4.08
C LEU A 327 -10.80 -4.14 -4.76
N SER A 328 -10.05 -3.29 -4.06
CA SER A 328 -9.67 -1.98 -4.59
C SER A 328 -8.67 -2.08 -5.75
N MET A 329 -7.72 -3.01 -5.70
CA MET A 329 -6.82 -3.30 -6.80
C MET A 329 -7.57 -3.79 -8.05
N LEU A 330 -8.53 -4.68 -7.87
CA LEU A 330 -9.37 -5.15 -8.99
C LEU A 330 -10.23 -4.02 -9.58
N ARG A 331 -10.87 -3.23 -8.71
CA ARG A 331 -11.79 -2.17 -9.11
C ARG A 331 -11.08 -1.00 -9.80
N ASP A 332 -9.95 -0.56 -9.27
CA ASP A 332 -9.31 0.70 -9.64
C ASP A 332 -8.15 0.49 -10.62
N ASP A 333 -7.42 -0.64 -10.50
CA ASP A 333 -6.19 -0.90 -11.26
C ASP A 333 -6.32 -2.09 -12.20
N GLY A 334 -7.43 -2.84 -12.14
CA GLY A 334 -7.65 -4.01 -12.98
C GLY A 334 -6.78 -5.22 -12.63
N VAL A 335 -6.10 -5.21 -11.47
CA VAL A 335 -5.26 -6.31 -11.00
C VAL A 335 -6.15 -7.46 -10.54
N MET A 336 -6.00 -8.61 -11.19
CA MET A 336 -6.80 -9.79 -10.85
C MET A 336 -6.35 -10.40 -9.51
N PRO A 337 -7.27 -10.95 -8.69
CA PRO A 337 -6.93 -11.47 -7.37
C PRO A 337 -5.88 -12.59 -7.36
N ASP A 338 -5.75 -13.36 -8.43
CA ASP A 338 -4.75 -14.41 -8.59
C ASP A 338 -3.39 -13.90 -9.08
N GLU A 339 -3.33 -12.69 -9.63
CA GLU A 339 -2.08 -12.02 -9.99
C GLU A 339 -1.36 -11.42 -8.77
N HIS A 340 -2.11 -11.07 -7.71
CA HIS A 340 -1.57 -10.49 -6.49
C HIS A 340 -2.17 -11.13 -5.23
N PRO A 341 -1.98 -12.44 -4.99
CA PRO A 341 -2.48 -13.08 -3.79
C PRO A 341 -1.75 -12.56 -2.54
N ILE A 342 -2.52 -12.14 -1.55
CA ILE A 342 -2.00 -11.64 -0.28
C ILE A 342 -1.94 -12.78 0.74
N PHE A 343 -0.76 -12.99 1.32
CA PHE A 343 -0.56 -13.90 2.44
C PHE A 343 -0.63 -13.12 3.76
N SER A 344 -1.66 -13.40 4.56
CA SER A 344 -1.93 -12.64 5.77
C SER A 344 -2.10 -13.52 7.01
N GLY A 345 -1.85 -12.95 8.16
CA GLY A 345 -2.06 -13.57 9.46
C GLY A 345 -1.72 -12.63 10.60
N ALA A 346 -2.01 -13.10 11.82
CA ALA A 346 -1.91 -12.33 13.05
C ALA A 346 -1.08 -13.05 14.12
N PRO A 347 0.24 -13.15 13.96
CA PRO A 347 1.13 -13.83 14.92
C PRO A 347 1.41 -13.01 16.20
N GLY A 348 0.65 -11.97 16.50
CA GLY A 348 0.81 -11.15 17.69
C GLY A 348 0.47 -11.86 19.01
N GLN A 349 0.59 -11.13 20.12
CA GLN A 349 0.30 -11.63 21.47
C GLN A 349 -0.46 -10.60 22.31
N GLY A 350 -1.61 -11.00 22.85
CA GLY A 350 -2.43 -10.15 23.73
C GLY A 350 -1.70 -9.74 25.01
N SER A 351 -2.11 -8.58 25.56
CA SER A 351 -1.62 -8.01 26.82
C SER A 351 -0.09 -7.87 26.88
N THR A 352 0.53 -7.51 25.77
CA THR A 352 2.00 -7.50 25.64
C THR A 352 2.50 -6.11 25.25
N SER A 353 3.51 -5.61 25.98
CA SER A 353 4.22 -4.37 25.63
C SER A 353 5.18 -4.58 24.47
N ILE A 354 5.73 -3.47 23.92
CA ILE A 354 6.61 -3.51 22.75
C ILE A 354 7.87 -4.37 22.97
N GLY A 355 8.47 -4.39 24.14
CA GLY A 355 9.71 -5.11 24.42
C GLY A 355 9.63 -6.61 24.11
N PRO A 356 8.70 -7.39 24.70
CA PRO A 356 8.53 -8.80 24.35
C PRO A 356 8.14 -9.05 22.88
N LEU A 357 7.57 -8.08 22.18
CA LEU A 357 7.24 -8.14 20.76
C LEU A 357 8.42 -7.77 19.84
N SER A 358 9.51 -7.21 20.40
CA SER A 358 10.72 -6.87 19.66
C SER A 358 11.68 -8.04 19.53
N LYS A 359 12.65 -7.97 18.63
CA LYS A 359 13.67 -8.99 18.34
C LYS A 359 14.32 -9.51 19.63
N GLY A 360 14.32 -10.84 19.78
CA GLY A 360 14.80 -11.51 20.99
C GLY A 360 13.79 -11.59 22.13
N GLY A 361 12.62 -10.95 22.02
CA GLY A 361 11.55 -11.05 23.01
C GLY A 361 10.74 -12.35 22.88
N ALA A 362 10.03 -12.72 23.93
CA ALA A 362 9.31 -14.00 23.99
C ALA A 362 8.19 -14.11 22.92
N ALA A 363 7.51 -13.02 22.61
CA ALA A 363 6.45 -12.99 21.58
C ALA A 363 6.99 -12.86 20.15
N TRP A 364 8.23 -12.38 19.99
CA TRP A 364 8.89 -12.24 18.69
C TRP A 364 9.08 -13.58 17.99
N THR A 365 9.43 -14.65 18.72
CA THR A 365 9.68 -15.98 18.14
C THR A 365 8.50 -16.49 17.30
N LYS A 366 7.26 -16.20 17.71
CA LYS A 366 6.08 -16.59 16.94
C LYS A 366 6.00 -15.83 15.60
N PHE A 367 6.24 -14.52 15.63
CA PHE A 367 6.29 -13.68 14.43
C PHE A 367 7.43 -14.11 13.49
N GLU A 368 8.61 -14.32 14.04
CA GLU A 368 9.77 -14.81 13.31
C GLU A 368 9.48 -16.14 12.60
N ASN A 369 8.92 -17.11 13.32
CA ASN A 369 8.52 -18.40 12.72
C ASN A 369 7.42 -18.24 11.68
N PHE A 370 6.49 -17.30 11.87
CA PHE A 370 5.47 -17.01 10.88
C PHE A 370 6.11 -16.54 9.56
N VAL A 371 7.06 -15.61 9.60
CA VAL A 371 7.74 -15.08 8.41
C VAL A 371 8.63 -16.15 7.75
N LYS A 372 9.44 -16.88 8.54
CA LYS A 372 10.35 -17.93 8.04
C LYS A 372 9.66 -19.03 7.24
N ASN A 373 8.44 -19.36 7.60
CA ASN A 373 7.72 -20.47 6.97
C ASN A 373 6.91 -20.05 5.73
N ILE A 374 6.75 -18.76 5.43
CA ILE A 374 6.05 -18.31 4.21
C ILE A 374 6.63 -18.94 2.94
N PRO A 375 7.95 -18.86 2.66
CA PRO A 375 8.52 -19.45 1.45
C PRO A 375 8.49 -20.98 1.48
N ILE A 376 8.49 -21.60 2.68
CA ILE A 376 8.45 -23.06 2.82
C ILE A 376 7.10 -23.62 2.36
N VAL A 377 5.99 -23.03 2.84
CA VAL A 377 4.64 -23.50 2.47
C VAL A 377 4.21 -23.06 1.08
N ASN A 378 4.90 -22.10 0.50
CA ASN A 378 4.71 -21.61 -0.86
C ASN A 378 5.88 -22.02 -1.77
N ALA A 379 6.43 -23.21 -1.58
CA ALA A 379 7.63 -23.67 -2.27
C ALA A 379 7.57 -23.47 -3.79
N GLY A 380 8.64 -22.91 -4.35
CA GLY A 380 8.75 -22.58 -5.78
C GLY A 380 8.16 -21.24 -6.19
N LYS A 381 7.55 -20.49 -5.27
CA LYS A 381 7.04 -19.13 -5.54
C LYS A 381 7.94 -18.09 -4.88
N SER A 382 8.11 -16.96 -5.55
CA SER A 382 8.74 -15.78 -4.97
C SER A 382 7.82 -15.17 -3.91
N CYS A 383 8.40 -14.76 -2.77
CA CYS A 383 7.66 -14.20 -1.64
C CYS A 383 8.31 -12.90 -1.18
N ALA A 384 7.50 -11.95 -0.74
CA ALA A 384 7.98 -10.76 -0.03
C ALA A 384 6.99 -10.36 1.05
N LEU A 385 7.48 -9.80 2.15
CA LEU A 385 6.70 -9.11 3.17
C LEU A 385 6.75 -7.61 2.86
N HIS A 386 5.66 -7.06 2.36
CA HIS A 386 5.60 -5.65 1.96
C HIS A 386 5.33 -4.73 3.14
N ALA A 387 4.39 -5.11 3.99
CA ALA A 387 3.95 -4.28 5.10
C ALA A 387 3.51 -5.10 6.31
N ILE A 388 3.59 -4.44 7.46
CA ILE A 388 3.00 -4.89 8.74
C ILE A 388 1.93 -3.88 9.14
N SER A 389 0.73 -4.34 9.52
CA SER A 389 -0.17 -3.53 10.33
C SER A 389 0.22 -3.69 11.80
N TRP A 390 0.80 -2.63 12.38
CA TRP A 390 1.27 -2.64 13.77
C TRP A 390 0.20 -2.10 14.71
N LEU A 391 -0.37 -2.98 15.54
CA LEU A 391 -1.45 -2.66 16.48
C LEU A 391 -0.99 -2.94 17.92
N GLN A 392 -0.39 -1.94 18.55
CA GLN A 392 0.15 -2.04 19.91
C GLN A 392 0.20 -0.62 20.54
N GLY A 393 0.25 -0.49 21.82
CA GLY A 393 0.44 0.78 22.53
C GLY A 393 -0.33 0.86 23.84
N GLU A 394 -1.51 0.28 23.94
CA GLU A 394 -2.35 0.31 25.14
C GLU A 394 -1.60 -0.26 26.36
N ASN A 395 -0.90 -1.38 26.17
CA ASN A 395 -0.16 -2.02 27.25
C ASN A 395 1.07 -1.21 27.70
N ASN A 396 1.61 -0.34 26.83
CA ASN A 396 2.70 0.58 27.16
C ASN A 396 2.20 1.86 27.84
N GLN A 397 0.89 2.08 27.88
CA GLN A 397 0.23 3.18 28.62
C GLN A 397 -0.23 2.78 30.03
N ALA A 398 -0.07 1.52 30.42
CA ALA A 398 -0.41 1.00 31.76
C ALA A 398 0.31 1.79 32.88
N PRO A 399 -0.08 1.66 34.18
CA PRO A 399 0.04 2.71 35.20
C PRO A 399 1.32 3.54 35.21
N ASP A 400 2.43 2.95 34.90
CA ASP A 400 3.73 3.64 34.95
C ASP A 400 4.22 4.12 33.56
N GLY A 401 3.52 3.78 32.47
CA GLY A 401 3.75 4.20 31.09
C GLY A 401 5.19 4.12 30.60
N THR A 402 5.39 3.62 29.41
CA THR A 402 6.71 3.70 28.76
C THR A 402 6.98 5.15 28.34
N PRO A 403 8.14 5.73 28.67
CA PRO A 403 8.49 7.08 28.24
C PRO A 403 8.45 7.22 26.72
N TYR A 404 8.04 8.39 26.23
CA TYR A 404 7.90 8.69 24.80
C TYR A 404 9.15 8.34 23.98
N ALA A 405 10.33 8.81 24.39
CA ALA A 405 11.58 8.57 23.68
C ALA A 405 11.94 7.07 23.63
N THR A 406 11.68 6.34 24.72
CA THR A 406 11.93 4.89 24.81
C THR A 406 11.01 4.12 23.86
N TYR A 407 9.71 4.48 23.84
CA TYR A 407 8.76 3.82 22.95
C TYR A 407 9.05 4.11 21.47
N LEU A 408 9.34 5.38 21.14
CA LEU A 408 9.69 5.79 19.79
C LEU A 408 10.95 5.06 19.30
N ALA A 409 12.01 5.00 20.11
CA ALA A 409 13.23 4.29 19.75
C ALA A 409 12.98 2.79 19.52
N ALA A 410 12.19 2.15 20.38
CA ALA A 410 11.83 0.74 20.25
C ALA A 410 10.99 0.49 18.99
N LEU A 411 10.05 1.39 18.66
CA LEU A 411 9.21 1.31 17.46
C LEU A 411 10.06 1.45 16.17
N MET A 412 10.98 2.38 16.15
CA MET A 412 11.89 2.58 15.02
C MET A 412 12.81 1.37 14.82
N GLN A 413 13.38 0.82 15.92
CA GLN A 413 14.23 -0.37 15.86
C GLN A 413 13.44 -1.60 15.41
N LEU A 414 12.20 -1.74 15.84
CA LEU A 414 11.32 -2.86 15.43
C LEU A 414 11.15 -2.91 13.90
N GLN A 415 10.98 -1.77 13.24
CA GLN A 415 10.87 -1.72 11.78
C GLN A 415 12.15 -2.22 11.10
N VAL A 416 13.32 -1.83 11.62
CA VAL A 416 14.62 -2.31 11.13
C VAL A 416 14.73 -3.83 11.32
N ASP A 417 14.42 -4.34 12.52
CA ASP A 417 14.51 -5.77 12.82
C ASP A 417 13.56 -6.62 11.96
N ILE A 418 12.35 -6.13 11.69
CA ILE A 418 11.38 -6.80 10.80
C ILE A 418 11.89 -6.78 9.35
N THR A 419 12.48 -5.68 8.90
CA THR A 419 13.09 -5.58 7.57
C THR A 419 14.25 -6.57 7.42
N GLU A 420 15.16 -6.63 8.39
CA GLU A 420 16.28 -7.58 8.39
C GLU A 420 15.79 -9.04 8.36
N LEU A 421 14.75 -9.35 9.14
CA LEU A 421 14.14 -10.67 9.14
C LEU A 421 13.59 -11.05 7.76
N ALA A 422 12.82 -10.15 7.15
CA ALA A 422 12.24 -10.39 5.83
C ALA A 422 13.32 -10.51 4.73
N GLN A 423 14.35 -9.68 4.78
CA GLN A 423 15.49 -9.76 3.85
C GLN A 423 16.24 -11.08 4.00
N THR A 424 16.42 -11.55 5.23
CA THR A 424 17.15 -12.81 5.52
C THR A 424 16.34 -14.03 5.11
N GLU A 425 15.06 -14.09 5.46
CA GLU A 425 14.24 -15.29 5.36
C GLU A 425 13.49 -15.41 4.02
N LEU A 426 13.13 -14.27 3.40
CA LEU A 426 12.43 -14.25 2.13
C LEU A 426 13.34 -13.90 0.95
N GLY A 427 14.56 -13.41 1.22
CA GLY A 427 15.52 -12.99 0.20
C GLY A 427 15.14 -11.68 -0.52
N GLN A 428 14.12 -10.94 -0.02
CA GLN A 428 13.75 -9.65 -0.58
C GLN A 428 14.83 -8.60 -0.31
N LYS A 429 14.93 -7.60 -1.18
CA LYS A 429 15.84 -6.46 -0.98
C LYS A 429 15.13 -5.21 -0.44
N THR A 430 13.81 -5.18 -0.58
CA THR A 430 12.97 -4.06 -0.16
C THR A 430 12.79 -4.04 1.35
N PRO A 431 12.63 -2.87 1.96
CA PRO A 431 12.26 -2.76 3.37
C PRO A 431 10.81 -3.23 3.59
N VAL A 432 10.48 -3.51 4.85
CA VAL A 432 9.10 -3.75 5.28
C VAL A 432 8.53 -2.43 5.79
N TYR A 433 7.36 -2.04 5.30
CA TYR A 433 6.69 -0.82 5.68
C TYR A 433 5.82 -1.03 6.93
N MET A 434 5.82 -0.07 7.84
CA MET A 434 5.00 -0.09 9.05
C MET A 434 3.76 0.77 8.86
N LEU A 435 2.63 0.13 8.66
CA LEU A 435 1.32 0.75 8.68
C LEU A 435 0.80 0.71 10.12
N THR A 436 0.70 1.84 10.79
CA THR A 436 0.34 1.87 12.20
C THR A 436 -1.08 2.38 12.40
N TYR A 437 -1.71 1.95 13.47
CA TYR A 437 -2.87 2.64 14.00
C TYR A 437 -2.44 3.58 15.12
N GLN A 438 -3.39 4.35 15.65
CA GLN A 438 -3.21 5.02 16.93
C GLN A 438 -4.35 4.61 17.87
N HIS A 439 -4.01 3.96 18.97
CA HIS A 439 -5.01 3.57 19.96
C HIS A 439 -5.65 4.79 20.64
N SER A 440 -6.94 4.68 20.92
CA SER A 440 -7.73 5.73 21.59
C SER A 440 -8.21 5.32 22.97
N SER A 441 -8.20 4.02 23.28
CA SER A 441 -8.42 3.51 24.64
C SER A 441 -7.14 3.54 25.47
N HIS A 442 -7.26 3.52 26.80
CA HIS A 442 -6.14 3.63 27.73
C HIS A 442 -5.25 4.86 27.56
N THR A 443 -5.74 5.89 26.90
CA THR A 443 -5.07 7.18 26.90
C THR A 443 -5.30 7.83 28.25
N ARG A 444 -4.24 8.11 28.98
CA ARG A 444 -4.34 8.88 30.20
C ARG A 444 -4.17 10.35 29.90
N ILE A 445 -5.00 11.17 30.53
CA ILE A 445 -4.77 12.61 30.58
C ILE A 445 -3.33 12.85 31.04
N ASN A 446 -2.58 13.58 30.24
CA ASN A 446 -1.15 13.88 30.43
C ASN A 446 -0.15 12.73 30.18
N ASN A 447 -0.58 11.55 29.76
CA ASN A 447 0.34 10.51 29.31
C ASN A 447 -0.07 9.96 27.93
N SER A 448 0.28 10.68 26.89
CA SER A 448 0.04 10.33 25.49
C SER A 448 1.33 9.89 24.78
N ALA A 449 2.25 9.27 25.51
CA ALA A 449 3.60 8.96 25.03
C ALA A 449 3.58 8.10 23.76
N THR A 450 2.78 7.02 23.72
CA THR A 450 2.69 6.12 22.58
C THR A 450 1.96 6.76 21.39
N GLN A 451 0.88 7.53 21.63
CA GLN A 451 0.18 8.25 20.56
C GLN A 451 1.10 9.26 19.86
N ARG A 452 1.86 10.04 20.65
CA ARG A 452 2.82 11.00 20.12
C ARG A 452 3.96 10.31 19.37
N ALA A 453 4.39 9.14 19.85
CA ALA A 453 5.44 8.36 19.19
C ALA A 453 5.01 7.90 17.79
N TYR A 454 3.75 7.52 17.59
CA TYR A 454 3.24 7.17 16.26
C TYR A 454 3.24 8.34 15.29
N VAL A 455 2.79 9.51 15.73
CA VAL A 455 2.84 10.75 14.94
C VAL A 455 4.29 11.08 14.58
N GLN A 456 5.22 10.95 15.54
CA GLN A 456 6.63 11.24 15.28
C GLN A 456 7.30 10.20 14.38
N ALA A 457 6.97 8.92 14.50
CA ALA A 457 7.49 7.88 13.62
C ALA A 457 7.07 8.12 12.16
N ASP A 458 5.81 8.46 11.92
CA ASP A 458 5.33 8.84 10.57
C ASP A 458 6.07 10.11 10.08
N ARG A 459 6.24 11.12 10.92
CA ARG A 459 6.90 12.37 10.54
C ARG A 459 8.35 12.19 10.11
N GLN A 460 9.11 11.36 10.81
CA GLN A 460 10.57 11.26 10.66
C GLN A 460 11.07 10.08 9.83
N SER A 461 10.18 9.15 9.45
CA SER A 461 10.59 7.93 8.73
C SER A 461 9.79 7.73 7.45
N ASP A 462 10.49 7.39 6.38
CA ASP A 462 9.90 7.04 5.08
C ASP A 462 9.25 5.65 5.06
N TYR A 463 9.32 4.91 6.18
CA TYR A 463 8.82 3.55 6.31
C TYR A 463 7.67 3.41 7.30
N PHE A 464 7.05 4.52 7.68
CA PHE A 464 5.89 4.56 8.57
C PHE A 464 4.76 5.38 7.98
N THR A 465 3.53 4.92 8.13
CA THR A 465 2.33 5.73 7.96
C THR A 465 1.35 5.42 9.09
N LEU A 466 0.90 6.46 9.77
CA LEU A 466 -0.19 6.39 10.75
C LEU A 466 -1.53 6.39 9.98
N VAL A 467 -2.09 5.20 9.76
CA VAL A 467 -3.23 4.96 8.87
C VAL A 467 -4.54 5.49 9.43
N THR A 468 -4.79 5.25 10.72
CA THR A 468 -6.05 5.65 11.37
C THR A 468 -5.94 5.61 12.89
N PRO A 469 -6.60 6.53 13.62
CA PRO A 469 -6.89 6.35 15.05
C PRO A 469 -8.02 5.34 15.25
N THR A 470 -8.20 4.84 16.48
CA THR A 470 -9.29 3.87 16.77
C THR A 470 -10.58 4.52 17.26
N TYR A 471 -10.61 5.81 17.57
CA TYR A 471 -11.82 6.46 18.08
C TYR A 471 -13.02 6.49 17.11
N PRO A 472 -12.87 6.38 15.75
CA PRO A 472 -14.03 6.30 14.85
C PRO A 472 -14.72 4.94 14.85
N PHE A 473 -14.09 3.91 15.42
CA PHE A 473 -14.60 2.53 15.37
C PHE A 473 -15.31 2.17 16.68
N PRO A 474 -16.53 1.61 16.63
CA PRO A 474 -17.20 1.10 17.81
C PRO A 474 -16.36 0.06 18.56
N HIS A 475 -16.21 0.27 19.88
CA HIS A 475 -15.53 -0.66 20.76
C HIS A 475 -16.52 -1.70 21.31
N ASN A 476 -15.97 -2.83 21.72
CA ASN A 476 -16.71 -3.90 22.39
C ASN A 476 -17.11 -3.49 23.83
N THR A 477 -17.93 -4.30 24.48
CA THR A 477 -18.40 -4.07 25.85
C THR A 477 -17.29 -4.00 26.89
N ASP A 478 -16.10 -4.55 26.61
CA ASP A 478 -14.91 -4.38 27.44
C ASP A 478 -14.25 -3.01 27.30
N THR A 479 -14.72 -2.17 26.39
CA THR A 479 -14.32 -0.78 26.20
C THR A 479 -12.88 -0.55 25.73
N ILE A 480 -12.18 -1.62 25.38
CA ILE A 480 -10.79 -1.62 24.92
C ILE A 480 -10.70 -2.18 23.51
N HIS A 481 -11.30 -3.36 23.31
CA HIS A 481 -11.24 -4.05 22.04
C HIS A 481 -12.35 -3.58 21.11
N LEU A 482 -12.13 -3.78 19.83
CA LEU A 482 -13.09 -3.43 18.79
C LEU A 482 -14.17 -4.52 18.64
N THR A 483 -15.33 -4.15 18.08
CA THR A 483 -16.31 -5.12 17.61
C THR A 483 -15.76 -5.87 16.39
N ASN A 484 -16.34 -7.02 16.04
CA ASN A 484 -15.97 -7.76 14.83
C ASN A 484 -16.09 -6.92 13.55
N ILE A 485 -17.19 -6.17 13.41
CA ILE A 485 -17.39 -5.22 12.30
C ILE A 485 -16.25 -4.19 12.28
N SER A 486 -15.90 -3.64 13.44
CA SER A 486 -14.85 -2.63 13.55
C SER A 486 -13.45 -3.16 13.20
N TYR A 487 -13.14 -4.42 13.55
CA TYR A 487 -11.89 -5.05 13.11
C TYR A 487 -11.80 -5.16 11.58
N LYS A 488 -12.87 -5.64 10.95
CA LYS A 488 -12.93 -5.74 9.49
C LYS A 488 -12.89 -4.37 8.81
N TRP A 489 -13.60 -3.39 9.38
CA TRP A 489 -13.64 -2.03 8.87
C TRP A 489 -12.28 -1.32 9.03
N MET A 490 -11.64 -1.40 10.19
CA MET A 490 -10.27 -0.91 10.38
C MET A 490 -9.28 -1.62 9.45
N GLY A 491 -9.48 -2.93 9.22
CA GLY A 491 -8.72 -3.69 8.23
C GLY A 491 -8.80 -3.08 6.83
N ALA A 492 -9.99 -2.60 6.41
CA ALA A 492 -10.14 -1.96 5.11
C ALA A 492 -9.27 -0.69 4.96
N TYR A 493 -9.09 0.10 6.02
CA TYR A 493 -8.15 1.24 6.01
C TYR A 493 -6.72 0.80 5.75
N PHE A 494 -6.28 -0.27 6.39
CA PHE A 494 -4.96 -0.86 6.14
C PHE A 494 -4.85 -1.43 4.72
N GLY A 495 -5.93 -2.03 4.21
CA GLY A 495 -5.99 -2.54 2.83
C GLY A 495 -5.84 -1.43 1.79
N ARG A 496 -6.50 -0.27 2.01
CA ARG A 496 -6.33 0.93 1.19
C ARG A 496 -4.88 1.41 1.22
N ALA A 497 -4.30 1.54 2.40
CA ALA A 497 -2.92 1.97 2.57
C ALA A 497 -1.93 0.99 1.90
N TYR A 498 -2.19 -0.31 1.98
CA TYR A 498 -1.41 -1.32 1.28
C TYR A 498 -1.47 -1.16 -0.25
N LYS A 499 -2.65 -0.95 -0.82
CA LYS A 499 -2.81 -0.69 -2.26
C LYS A 499 -2.00 0.53 -2.69
N GLN A 500 -2.11 1.64 -1.97
CA GLN A 500 -1.35 2.86 -2.22
C GLN A 500 0.16 2.60 -2.18
N LEU A 501 0.61 1.81 -1.20
CA LEU A 501 2.02 1.47 -1.02
C LEU A 501 2.56 0.57 -2.15
N VAL A 502 1.87 -0.53 -2.44
CA VAL A 502 2.44 -1.63 -3.25
C VAL A 502 2.08 -1.49 -4.72
N ILE A 503 0.86 -1.10 -5.04
CA ILE A 503 0.37 -1.00 -6.42
C ILE A 503 0.60 0.41 -6.97
N GLU A 504 0.15 1.44 -6.25
CA GLU A 504 0.33 2.83 -6.65
C GLU A 504 1.77 3.32 -6.39
N ARG A 505 2.57 2.58 -5.62
CA ARG A 505 4.00 2.84 -5.33
C ARG A 505 4.25 4.21 -4.73
N ARG A 506 3.36 4.62 -3.84
CA ARG A 506 3.43 5.90 -3.16
C ARG A 506 3.25 5.76 -1.65
N ILE A 507 3.65 6.77 -0.92
CA ILE A 507 3.40 6.86 0.52
C ILE A 507 1.88 6.88 0.74
N PRO A 508 1.34 6.03 1.65
CA PRO A 508 -0.08 6.02 1.93
C PRO A 508 -0.58 7.33 2.50
N ASP A 509 -1.78 7.73 2.07
CA ASP A 509 -2.44 8.95 2.52
C ASP A 509 -2.91 8.86 3.97
N ASN A 510 -2.87 9.99 4.67
CA ASN A 510 -3.53 10.20 5.96
C ASN A 510 -3.78 11.70 6.21
N VAL A 511 -4.74 12.01 7.05
CA VAL A 511 -4.82 13.35 7.63
C VAL A 511 -3.71 13.47 8.68
N PHE A 512 -2.83 14.46 8.53
CA PHE A 512 -1.63 14.55 9.34
C PHE A 512 -1.36 15.97 9.85
N PRO A 513 -1.03 16.17 11.15
CA PRO A 513 -0.74 17.49 11.71
C PRO A 513 0.61 18.01 11.23
N LEU A 514 0.61 19.15 10.56
CA LEU A 514 1.83 19.80 10.05
C LEU A 514 2.42 20.76 11.08
N GLY A 515 1.61 21.63 11.65
CA GLY A 515 2.07 22.63 12.61
C GLY A 515 0.92 23.44 13.22
N ALA A 516 1.25 24.33 14.13
CA ALA A 516 0.32 25.28 14.72
C ALA A 516 0.96 26.65 14.82
N THR A 517 0.21 27.71 14.51
CA THR A 517 0.60 29.10 14.71
C THR A 517 -0.38 29.81 15.64
N TRP A 518 0.02 30.88 16.27
CA TRP A 518 -0.86 31.68 17.11
C TRP A 518 -0.60 33.17 16.98
N SER A 519 -1.67 33.96 17.08
CA SER A 519 -1.62 35.42 17.12
C SER A 519 -2.80 35.95 17.92
N GLY A 520 -2.53 36.77 18.94
CA GLY A 520 -3.59 37.25 19.82
C GLY A 520 -4.27 36.11 20.57
N ASN A 521 -5.57 35.97 20.37
CA ASN A 521 -6.37 34.86 20.94
C ASN A 521 -6.75 33.79 19.90
N GLU A 522 -6.12 33.78 18.74
CA GLU A 522 -6.35 32.80 17.69
C GLU A 522 -5.17 31.83 17.56
N VAL A 523 -5.48 30.55 17.44
CA VAL A 523 -4.52 29.48 17.11
C VAL A 523 -5.00 28.81 15.84
N ARG A 524 -4.12 28.68 14.85
CA ARG A 524 -4.36 27.96 13.61
C ARG A 524 -3.57 26.68 13.59
N VAL A 525 -4.23 25.56 13.29
CA VAL A 525 -3.61 24.25 13.14
C VAL A 525 -3.71 23.87 11.68
N LYS A 526 -2.56 23.74 11.03
CA LYS A 526 -2.45 23.28 9.63
C LYS A 526 -2.33 21.77 9.59
N LEU A 527 -3.10 21.15 8.70
CA LEU A 527 -3.06 19.70 8.47
C LEU A 527 -2.80 19.39 6.99
N ARG A 528 -2.18 18.27 6.72
CA ARG A 528 -2.25 17.62 5.40
C ARG A 528 -3.58 16.91 5.30
N VAL A 529 -4.30 17.11 4.21
CA VAL A 529 -5.65 16.59 3.97
C VAL A 529 -5.68 15.89 2.63
N PRO A 530 -5.90 14.56 2.57
CA PRO A 530 -5.96 13.82 1.32
C PRO A 530 -7.07 14.29 0.39
N GLU A 531 -8.29 14.45 0.91
CA GLU A 531 -9.48 14.88 0.17
C GLU A 531 -10.10 16.10 0.86
N PRO A 532 -9.66 17.31 0.48
CA PRO A 532 -10.19 18.56 1.07
C PRO A 532 -11.69 18.77 0.76
N PRO A 533 -12.41 19.58 1.55
CA PRO A 533 -11.97 20.25 2.78
C PRO A 533 -11.98 19.32 4.00
N LEU A 534 -11.33 19.72 5.07
CA LEU A 534 -11.58 19.17 6.40
C LEU A 534 -13.04 19.33 6.79
N ARG A 535 -13.53 18.44 7.65
CA ARG A 535 -14.86 18.55 8.26
C ARG A 535 -14.93 17.95 9.66
N PHE A 536 -15.91 18.38 10.44
CA PHE A 536 -16.23 17.76 11.72
C PHE A 536 -17.36 16.74 11.54
N ARG A 537 -17.04 15.46 11.74
CA ARG A 537 -17.97 14.37 11.59
C ARG A 537 -18.61 14.01 12.94
N THR A 538 -19.81 14.54 13.22
CA THR A 538 -20.53 14.32 14.47
C THR A 538 -21.72 13.36 14.32
N ASP A 539 -22.05 12.96 13.13
CA ASP A 539 -23.07 11.97 12.81
C ASP A 539 -22.59 10.53 13.05
N ARG A 540 -21.30 10.30 12.99
CA ARG A 540 -20.67 8.99 13.18
C ARG A 540 -19.91 8.89 14.49
N VAL A 541 -19.06 9.86 14.77
CA VAL A 541 -18.36 9.99 16.05
C VAL A 541 -19.15 11.02 16.88
N PRO A 542 -19.73 10.63 18.02
CA PRO A 542 -20.48 11.58 18.85
C PRO A 542 -19.65 12.83 19.17
N LEU A 543 -20.32 13.97 19.20
CA LEU A 543 -19.68 15.26 19.43
C LEU A 543 -18.82 15.22 20.71
N THR A 544 -17.53 15.42 20.52
CA THR A 544 -16.55 15.55 21.59
C THR A 544 -16.39 17.03 21.96
N THR A 545 -16.11 17.34 23.23
CA THR A 545 -15.87 18.72 23.70
C THR A 545 -14.84 19.41 22.78
N ASN A 546 -15.19 20.60 22.28
CA ASN A 546 -14.38 21.37 21.33
C ASN A 546 -13.91 20.53 20.12
N TYR A 547 -14.72 19.58 19.66
CA TYR A 547 -14.38 18.61 18.60
C TYR A 547 -13.11 17.78 18.89
N GLY A 548 -12.67 17.69 20.15
CA GLY A 548 -11.47 17.00 20.59
C GLY A 548 -10.25 17.89 20.83
N PHE A 549 -10.35 19.20 20.60
CA PHE A 549 -9.27 20.14 20.83
C PHE A 549 -9.18 20.60 22.27
N LYS A 550 -7.97 20.69 22.80
CA LYS A 550 -7.60 21.33 24.04
C LYS A 550 -6.39 22.22 23.81
N VAL A 551 -6.39 23.39 24.43
CA VAL A 551 -5.24 24.30 24.42
C VAL A 551 -4.75 24.49 25.84
N GLN A 552 -3.45 24.49 26.04
CA GLN A 552 -2.81 24.63 27.32
C GLN A 552 -1.52 25.46 27.23
N ASP A 553 -1.07 26.00 28.35
CA ASP A 553 0.24 26.64 28.46
C ASP A 553 1.37 25.58 28.57
N ALA A 554 2.61 26.05 28.65
CA ALA A 554 3.79 25.18 28.78
C ALA A 554 3.82 24.37 30.11
N ALA A 555 3.08 24.82 31.14
CA ALA A 555 2.93 24.11 32.42
C ALA A 555 1.77 23.09 32.40
N GLY A 556 1.04 22.98 31.28
CA GLY A 556 -0.10 22.07 31.12
C GLY A 556 -1.42 22.65 31.65
N VAL A 557 -1.47 23.93 32.02
CA VAL A 557 -2.69 24.59 32.51
C VAL A 557 -3.59 24.89 31.29
N ALA A 558 -4.84 24.43 31.34
CA ALA A 558 -5.78 24.62 30.25
C ALA A 558 -6.12 26.09 30.00
N ILE A 559 -6.12 26.49 28.74
CA ILE A 559 -6.58 27.79 28.26
C ILE A 559 -7.96 27.56 27.65
N GLY A 560 -8.96 28.40 28.06
CA GLY A 560 -10.33 28.25 27.58
C GLY A 560 -10.45 28.46 26.06
N ILE A 561 -11.25 27.63 25.42
CA ILE A 561 -11.61 27.74 23.99
C ILE A 561 -12.99 28.35 23.88
N SER A 562 -13.13 29.41 23.10
CA SER A 562 -14.43 30.06 22.77
C SER A 562 -15.09 29.43 21.56
N SER A 563 -14.32 29.05 20.52
CA SER A 563 -14.83 28.38 19.33
C SER A 563 -13.74 27.59 18.62
N VAL A 564 -14.19 26.61 17.83
CA VAL A 564 -13.36 25.84 16.89
C VAL A 564 -14.07 25.82 15.55
N ALA A 565 -13.40 26.19 14.49
CA ALA A 565 -13.96 26.26 13.14
C ALA A 565 -12.93 25.75 12.11
N ILE A 566 -13.39 25.36 10.94
CA ILE A 566 -12.52 25.07 9.79
C ILE A 566 -12.36 26.34 8.99
N GLU A 567 -11.13 26.72 8.68
CA GLU A 567 -10.75 27.85 7.87
C GLU A 567 -10.12 27.33 6.57
N GLY A 568 -10.75 27.62 5.43
CA GLY A 568 -10.31 27.05 4.15
C GLY A 568 -10.46 25.53 4.09
N ASP A 569 -9.48 24.87 3.48
CA ASP A 569 -9.55 23.43 3.20
C ASP A 569 -8.88 22.55 4.28
N ASP A 570 -7.88 23.08 4.98
CA ASP A 570 -6.92 22.30 5.72
C ASP A 570 -6.42 22.96 7.04
N ILE A 571 -7.07 24.04 7.46
CA ILE A 571 -6.75 24.75 8.70
C ILE A 571 -7.91 24.60 9.69
N VAL A 572 -7.58 24.36 10.95
CA VAL A 572 -8.52 24.50 12.06
C VAL A 572 -8.18 25.77 12.84
N LEU A 573 -9.11 26.71 12.85
CA LEU A 573 -9.05 27.93 13.63
C LEU A 573 -9.65 27.69 15.04
N ILE A 574 -8.86 27.90 16.05
CA ILE A 574 -9.26 27.83 17.46
C ILE A 574 -9.22 29.24 18.05
N THR A 575 -10.37 29.76 18.45
CA THR A 575 -10.46 31.05 19.16
C THR A 575 -10.43 30.79 20.67
N LEU A 576 -9.48 31.37 21.34
CA LEU A 576 -9.32 31.25 22.79
C LEU A 576 -10.17 32.29 23.54
N SER A 577 -10.54 32.00 24.79
CA SER A 577 -11.30 32.90 25.65
C SER A 577 -10.47 34.09 26.15
N SER A 578 -9.14 34.00 26.08
CA SER A 578 -8.20 35.08 26.43
C SER A 578 -6.90 34.91 25.63
N THR A 579 -6.20 36.02 25.44
CA THR A 579 -4.87 35.99 24.78
C THR A 579 -3.84 35.34 25.72
N PRO A 580 -3.16 34.25 25.26
CA PRO A 580 -2.08 33.65 26.03
C PRO A 580 -0.90 34.62 26.24
N SER A 581 -0.20 34.50 27.34
CA SER A 581 1.03 35.28 27.63
C SER A 581 2.28 34.70 26.92
N ALA A 582 2.21 33.47 26.47
CA ALA A 582 3.26 32.75 25.73
C ALA A 582 2.63 31.76 24.75
N ALA A 583 3.42 31.28 23.80
CA ALA A 583 2.99 30.33 22.77
C ALA A 583 2.31 29.10 23.40
N PRO A 584 1.02 28.86 23.10
CA PRO A 584 0.27 27.74 23.67
C PRO A 584 0.59 26.41 23.01
N VAL A 585 0.30 25.32 23.72
CA VAL A 585 0.34 23.97 23.21
C VAL A 585 -1.07 23.53 22.82
N VAL A 586 -1.23 23.06 21.59
CA VAL A 586 -2.48 22.49 21.08
C VAL A 586 -2.44 20.97 21.19
N ARG A 587 -3.51 20.40 21.72
CA ARG A 587 -3.73 18.95 21.79
C ARG A 587 -5.05 18.62 21.10
N TYR A 588 -5.06 17.52 20.38
CA TYR A 588 -6.26 17.01 19.69
C TYR A 588 -6.43 15.52 19.94
N ALA A 589 -7.66 15.07 20.18
CA ALA A 589 -8.06 13.68 20.39
C ALA A 589 -7.20 12.92 21.42
N MET A 590 -6.83 13.61 22.51
CA MET A 590 -5.99 13.07 23.60
C MET A 590 -6.61 13.24 24.99
N ASP A 591 -7.59 14.13 25.16
CA ASP A 591 -8.04 14.56 26.48
C ASP A 591 -9.54 14.33 26.74
N TYR A 592 -10.35 14.13 25.71
CA TYR A 592 -11.81 14.04 25.85
C TYR A 592 -12.35 12.72 25.34
N LEU A 593 -13.26 12.11 26.10
CA LEU A 593 -13.94 10.87 25.75
C LEU A 593 -15.06 11.12 24.74
N ALA A 594 -15.26 10.16 23.83
CA ALA A 594 -16.44 10.10 22.98
C ALA A 594 -17.57 9.36 23.69
N SER A 595 -18.73 10.00 23.81
CA SER A 595 -19.93 9.32 24.27
C SER A 595 -20.48 8.37 23.21
N GLY A 596 -20.90 7.16 23.61
CA GLY A 596 -21.61 6.22 22.73
C GLY A 596 -20.75 5.29 21.89
N LEU A 597 -19.41 5.38 21.93
CA LEU A 597 -18.48 4.46 21.28
C LEU A 597 -17.87 3.44 22.22
N ASN A 598 -18.33 3.39 23.48
CA ASN A 598 -17.81 2.53 24.54
C ASN A 598 -16.30 2.67 24.80
N ILE A 599 -15.70 3.81 24.49
CA ILE A 599 -14.30 4.08 24.83
C ILE A 599 -14.22 4.49 26.30
N VAL A 600 -13.42 3.80 27.10
CA VAL A 600 -13.17 4.13 28.51
C VAL A 600 -11.70 4.47 28.68
N ASN A 601 -11.43 5.52 29.48
CA ASN A 601 -10.07 6.04 29.69
C ASN A 601 -9.34 6.32 28.37
N GLY A 602 -10.06 6.69 27.36
CA GLY A 602 -9.58 6.99 26.03
C GLY A 602 -9.92 8.41 25.60
N ALA A 603 -9.57 8.75 24.39
CA ALA A 603 -9.80 10.07 23.85
C ALA A 603 -10.38 10.00 22.46
N SER A 604 -11.08 11.04 22.05
CA SER A 604 -11.78 11.13 20.78
C SER A 604 -11.72 12.53 20.20
N GLY A 605 -11.94 12.62 18.89
CA GLY A 605 -12.14 13.85 18.14
C GLY A 605 -13.13 13.65 17.01
N ASN A 606 -13.45 14.72 16.29
CA ASN A 606 -14.45 14.69 15.22
C ASN A 606 -13.90 15.08 13.85
N LEU A 607 -12.58 15.37 13.74
CA LEU A 607 -11.97 15.90 12.53
C LEU A 607 -11.62 14.79 11.54
N CYS A 608 -12.06 14.94 10.30
CA CYS A 608 -11.69 14.08 9.19
C CYS A 608 -11.66 14.88 7.87
N ASP A 609 -11.26 14.24 6.79
CA ASP A 609 -11.34 14.77 5.44
C ASP A 609 -12.74 14.60 4.80
N SER A 610 -12.84 14.90 3.52
CA SER A 610 -14.08 14.80 2.73
C SER A 610 -14.13 13.60 1.80
N THR A 611 -13.28 12.59 1.98
CA THR A 611 -13.30 11.33 1.25
C THR A 611 -14.72 10.75 1.20
N THR A 612 -15.14 10.34 0.00
CA THR A 612 -16.43 9.65 -0.25
C THR A 612 -16.26 8.14 -0.42
N GLU A 613 -15.05 7.63 -0.30
CA GLU A 613 -14.76 6.21 -0.37
C GLU A 613 -15.49 5.44 0.72
N THR A 614 -15.94 4.23 0.39
CA THR A 614 -16.70 3.37 1.31
C THR A 614 -16.24 1.92 1.22
N CYS A 615 -16.53 1.16 2.27
CA CYS A 615 -16.46 -0.30 2.25
C CYS A 615 -17.81 -0.88 2.67
N THR A 616 -18.12 -2.09 2.18
CA THR A 616 -19.35 -2.80 2.55
C THR A 616 -18.99 -3.99 3.43
N ILE A 617 -19.60 -4.08 4.61
CA ILE A 617 -19.40 -5.17 5.57
C ILE A 617 -20.78 -5.67 5.98
N GLU A 618 -21.03 -6.97 5.80
CA GLU A 618 -22.33 -7.61 6.10
C GLU A 618 -23.53 -6.85 5.49
N GLY A 619 -23.36 -6.34 4.26
CA GLY A 619 -24.39 -5.59 3.55
C GLY A 619 -24.59 -4.14 4.00
N VAL A 620 -23.84 -3.67 4.99
CA VAL A 620 -23.88 -2.28 5.47
C VAL A 620 -22.70 -1.50 4.90
N VAL A 621 -22.98 -0.28 4.43
CA VAL A 621 -21.97 0.63 3.85
C VAL A 621 -21.34 1.48 4.97
N TYR A 622 -20.03 1.44 5.06
CA TYR A 622 -19.22 2.21 6.00
C TYR A 622 -18.32 3.19 5.23
N GLY A 623 -18.25 4.44 5.67
CA GLY A 623 -17.34 5.43 5.08
C GLY A 623 -15.88 5.16 5.47
N MET A 624 -15.00 5.61 4.62
CA MET A 624 -13.55 5.41 4.74
C MET A 624 -12.83 6.76 4.85
N GLU A 625 -13.46 7.76 5.50
CA GLU A 625 -12.85 9.08 5.72
C GLU A 625 -11.51 8.95 6.46
N TYR A 626 -10.53 9.75 6.08
CA TYR A 626 -9.29 9.84 6.82
C TYR A 626 -9.50 10.69 8.07
N TYR A 627 -9.52 10.05 9.24
CA TYR A 627 -9.65 10.72 10.52
C TYR A 627 -8.29 11.23 11.01
N ALA A 628 -8.27 12.45 11.56
CA ALA A 628 -7.07 13.01 12.15
C ALA A 628 -6.63 12.21 13.38
N PRO A 629 -5.35 11.82 13.48
CA PRO A 629 -4.83 11.18 14.69
C PRO A 629 -4.82 12.15 15.87
N GLY A 630 -4.70 11.64 17.09
CA GLY A 630 -4.40 12.45 18.25
C GLY A 630 -2.97 13.01 18.16
N PHE A 631 -2.82 14.29 18.44
CA PHE A 631 -1.53 14.97 18.37
C PHE A 631 -1.36 16.05 19.44
N GLU A 632 -0.12 16.44 19.67
CA GLU A 632 0.29 17.59 20.48
C GLU A 632 1.27 18.44 19.67
N LEU A 633 0.97 19.73 19.53
CA LEU A 633 1.77 20.69 18.77
C LEU A 633 2.09 21.90 19.64
N GLN A 634 3.36 22.28 19.68
CA GLN A 634 3.76 23.60 20.17
C GLN A 634 3.46 24.62 19.08
N SER A 635 2.67 25.65 19.39
CA SER A 635 2.44 26.73 18.44
C SER A 635 3.63 27.68 18.35
N ILE A 636 3.79 28.30 17.19
CA ILE A 636 4.79 29.34 16.93
C ILE A 636 4.12 30.67 16.62
N THR A 637 4.84 31.78 16.70
CA THR A 637 4.30 33.13 16.55
C THR A 637 4.26 33.66 15.12
N THR A 638 4.75 32.90 14.14
CA THR A 638 4.69 33.26 12.72
C THR A 638 3.32 32.90 12.13
N SER A 639 2.83 33.74 11.19
CA SER A 639 1.67 33.39 10.35
C SER A 639 2.05 32.36 9.30
N PHE A 640 1.12 31.47 8.99
CA PHE A 640 1.24 30.62 7.80
C PHE A 640 1.20 31.45 6.54
#